data_1d935ba1228f97f7bf7ebe4111f85061
#
_entry.id   1d935ba1228f97f7bf7ebe4111f85061
#
_cell.length_a   1.000
_cell.length_b   1.000
_cell.length_c   1.000
_cell.angle_alpha   90.00
_cell.angle_beta   90.00
_cell.angle_gamma   90.00
#
_symmetry.space_group_name_H-M   'P 1'
#
loop_
_entity.id
_entity.type
_entity.pdbx_description
1 polymer ?
#
loop_
_entity_poly.entity_id
_entity_poly.type
_entity_poly.pdbx_seq_one_letter_code
_entity_poly.pdbx_strand_id
1 'polypeptide(L)'
;MIIQRIEIDNFRSYYKSNAFELENGLNLIIGSNGDGKTTFYEALEWLFRTDGTNKMDSKFISKKRIEELFANESDDVRVAMTYEHKGVIKTLEKMFHFTKSFDGEVSTSNYTFSLIEQNGVERVVREGIRFDYDLPSEIRKYTMFKGESDLDVFQNSNALKMLVETFSDVKDFEAYFSFMEYATRKAEQARDNAQKLDSKNTQKIKSLKMTIDHESNMLSDIEREIKNKENEAVNFDSLLKSIEQSKEASKLLIAVNRRIETLSQKRAQTQARIDENYTINLLDNMWILMGFGDIAEEYSAKINEIDKKRRKLEQSYIATASADKVIKKMQTDFVPLPVHIPGQKIMQEMLDEEVCKICGRPAPKHSDAWEFMLHRLEEYRDSLKVDIDDEIEPYYKYNYVVELQKRDTTLNDNLSEITKLRHKIQEAIAFNNRLHDDVKKIDANLNLEYEQKKRILAQTDGLTEEQLLAKYENISNWMDQKNRAETRIDVLKRQRAQHRVALEKAQEDLSKLAEGTSAAIYAKTALIIRQISDAFKTAKETNKKRLLHAIEDESNIFLEKLNSNDFKGTIRILEKANGQGEAVLMNNDNTRIFNPNTALRTTYLMSVLFAIGKLSGERDKSEFPLIFDAPTSSFTDAKESEFFNVISKLNKQVVIVTKSFLKESATGEVVLDQAKVDEISGRVFRIEKKKPFDDKKLGTIQTIISQIK
;
A
#
# COMPACT_ATOMS: atom_id res chain seq x y z
N MET A 1 -11.15 -11.94 -26.85
CA MET A 1 -10.46 -10.95 -27.71
C MET A 1 -8.97 -11.22 -27.59
N ILE A 2 -8.27 -11.48 -28.70
CA ILE A 2 -6.83 -11.71 -28.79
C ILE A 2 -6.25 -10.70 -29.74
N ILE A 3 -5.30 -9.88 -29.28
CA ILE A 3 -4.61 -8.92 -30.13
C ILE A 3 -3.58 -9.67 -30.96
N GLN A 4 -3.65 -9.53 -32.28
CA GLN A 4 -2.72 -10.18 -33.21
C GLN A 4 -1.60 -9.23 -33.64
N ARG A 5 -1.91 -7.93 -33.79
CA ARG A 5 -0.94 -6.95 -34.30
C ARG A 5 -1.25 -5.55 -33.77
N ILE A 6 -0.20 -4.81 -33.42
CA ILE A 6 -0.26 -3.39 -33.07
C ILE A 6 0.67 -2.64 -34.02
N GLU A 7 0.15 -1.64 -34.71
CA GLU A 7 0.89 -0.75 -35.62
C GLU A 7 0.92 0.65 -35.06
N ILE A 8 2.09 1.26 -35.07
CA ILE A 8 2.32 2.62 -34.56
C ILE A 8 3.15 3.39 -35.60
N ASP A 9 2.52 4.36 -36.23
CA ASP A 9 3.14 5.14 -37.35
C ASP A 9 3.29 6.60 -36.95
N ASN A 10 4.50 7.12 -37.00
CA ASN A 10 4.86 8.51 -36.69
C ASN A 10 4.38 9.05 -35.34
N PHE A 11 4.22 8.19 -34.37
CA PHE A 11 3.76 8.56 -33.03
C PHE A 11 4.92 8.78 -32.06
N ARG A 12 5.20 10.03 -31.69
CA ARG A 12 6.31 10.43 -30.82
C ARG A 12 7.67 9.85 -31.22
N SER A 13 8.23 8.90 -30.47
CA SER A 13 9.52 8.26 -30.77
C SER A 13 9.43 7.15 -31.82
N TYR A 14 8.23 6.66 -32.14
CA TYR A 14 8.01 5.70 -33.21
C TYR A 14 7.94 6.43 -34.57
N TYR A 15 9.06 6.40 -35.29
CA TYR A 15 9.24 7.05 -36.57
C TYR A 15 8.91 6.10 -37.72
N LYS A 16 8.12 6.56 -38.71
CA LYS A 16 7.53 5.73 -39.75
C LYS A 16 6.73 4.57 -39.21
N SER A 17 6.58 3.49 -39.97
CA SER A 17 5.79 2.34 -39.59
C SER A 17 6.55 1.41 -38.66
N ASN A 18 5.90 1.05 -37.56
CA ASN A 18 6.41 0.13 -36.55
C ASN A 18 5.32 -0.85 -36.21
N ALA A 19 5.61 -2.15 -36.20
CA ALA A 19 4.63 -3.18 -35.94
C ALA A 19 5.10 -4.18 -34.86
N PHE A 20 4.16 -4.62 -34.02
CA PHE A 20 4.34 -5.67 -33.04
C PHE A 20 3.37 -6.80 -33.38
N GLU A 21 3.89 -7.97 -33.76
CA GLU A 21 3.13 -9.18 -34.01
C GLU A 21 2.99 -9.97 -32.70
N LEU A 22 1.81 -9.98 -32.12
CA LEU A 22 1.55 -10.59 -30.82
C LEU A 22 0.91 -11.98 -31.00
N GLU A 23 1.14 -12.84 -29.99
CA GLU A 23 0.53 -14.17 -29.91
C GLU A 23 -0.34 -14.32 -28.65
N ASN A 24 -1.14 -15.37 -28.64
CA ASN A 24 -1.80 -15.74 -27.39
C ASN A 24 -0.76 -16.17 -26.34
N GLY A 25 -0.96 -15.80 -25.07
CA GLY A 25 0.00 -16.01 -24.00
C GLY A 25 0.84 -14.77 -23.72
N LEU A 26 2.06 -14.98 -23.23
CA LEU A 26 2.95 -13.89 -22.80
C LEU A 26 3.68 -13.23 -23.97
N ASN A 27 3.59 -11.91 -24.04
CA ASN A 27 4.34 -11.06 -25.00
C ASN A 27 5.13 -10.03 -24.18
N LEU A 28 6.44 -9.99 -24.36
CA LEU A 28 7.33 -9.04 -23.69
C LEU A 28 7.84 -7.97 -24.62
N ILE A 29 7.82 -6.73 -24.16
CA ILE A 29 8.43 -5.57 -24.83
C ILE A 29 9.50 -5.03 -23.89
N ILE A 30 10.77 -5.29 -24.21
CA ILE A 30 11.92 -5.00 -23.34
C ILE A 30 12.62 -3.74 -23.86
N GLY A 31 12.90 -2.79 -22.97
CA GLY A 31 13.66 -1.58 -23.30
C GLY A 31 14.15 -0.84 -22.08
N SER A 32 15.19 -0.04 -22.25
CA SER A 32 15.72 0.85 -21.21
C SER A 32 14.83 2.07 -20.97
N ASN A 33 15.16 2.87 -19.99
CA ASN A 33 14.45 4.11 -19.74
C ASN A 33 14.61 5.07 -20.93
N GLY A 34 13.46 5.56 -21.43
CA GLY A 34 13.39 6.46 -22.58
C GLY A 34 13.47 5.78 -23.96
N ASP A 35 13.46 4.45 -24.07
CA ASP A 35 13.47 3.72 -25.34
C ASP A 35 12.10 3.69 -26.04
N GLY A 36 11.07 4.24 -25.42
CA GLY A 36 9.73 4.30 -26.01
C GLY A 36 8.70 3.37 -25.37
N LYS A 37 9.00 2.75 -24.21
CA LYS A 37 8.06 1.88 -23.48
C LYS A 37 6.75 2.57 -23.15
N THR A 38 6.84 3.69 -22.46
CA THR A 38 5.66 4.49 -22.10
C THR A 38 4.96 5.04 -23.34
N THR A 39 5.71 5.33 -24.42
CA THR A 39 5.12 5.76 -25.69
C THR A 39 4.27 4.67 -26.34
N PHE A 40 4.68 3.41 -26.24
CA PHE A 40 3.87 2.27 -26.68
C PHE A 40 2.53 2.22 -25.92
N TYR A 41 2.58 2.31 -24.61
CA TYR A 41 1.39 2.33 -23.78
C TYR A 41 0.49 3.54 -24.09
N GLU A 42 1.05 4.73 -24.20
CA GLU A 42 0.33 5.96 -24.57
C GLU A 42 -0.31 5.90 -25.97
N ALA A 43 0.30 5.19 -26.91
CA ALA A 43 -0.29 4.97 -28.23
C ALA A 43 -1.59 4.16 -28.12
N LEU A 44 -1.61 3.11 -27.28
CA LEU A 44 -2.82 2.34 -27.01
C LEU A 44 -3.86 3.15 -26.22
N GLU A 45 -3.44 3.92 -25.20
CA GLU A 45 -4.36 4.84 -24.51
C GLU A 45 -5.01 5.83 -25.48
N TRP A 46 -4.21 6.40 -26.40
CA TRP A 46 -4.71 7.32 -27.42
C TRP A 46 -5.68 6.63 -28.38
N LEU A 47 -5.37 5.39 -28.81
CA LEU A 47 -6.25 4.58 -29.68
C LEU A 47 -7.62 4.34 -29.01
N PHE A 48 -7.64 4.05 -27.69
CA PHE A 48 -8.86 3.72 -26.99
C PHE A 48 -9.69 4.91 -26.51
N ARG A 49 -9.15 6.14 -26.57
CA ARG A 49 -9.92 7.34 -26.24
C ARG A 49 -10.94 7.64 -27.32
N THR A 50 -12.21 7.51 -26.95
CA THR A 50 -13.36 7.78 -27.82
C THR A 50 -14.10 9.07 -27.46
N ASP A 51 -13.62 9.80 -26.46
CA ASP A 51 -14.22 10.98 -25.85
C ASP A 51 -14.10 12.25 -26.70
N GLY A 52 -14.50 12.22 -27.94
CA GLY A 52 -14.89 13.35 -28.82
C GLY A 52 -14.23 14.73 -28.70
N THR A 53 -13.21 14.87 -27.87
CA THR A 53 -12.46 16.12 -27.74
C THR A 53 -11.55 16.28 -28.95
N ASN A 54 -12.01 17.01 -29.93
CA ASN A 54 -11.31 17.39 -31.16
C ASN A 54 -10.05 18.25 -30.92
N LYS A 55 -9.49 18.27 -29.72
CA LYS A 55 -8.20 18.92 -29.46
C LYS A 55 -7.08 17.99 -29.90
N MET A 56 -6.58 18.33 -31.07
CA MET A 56 -5.44 17.66 -31.64
C MET A 56 -4.18 18.07 -30.93
N ASP A 57 -3.45 17.08 -30.57
CA ASP A 57 -2.27 17.26 -29.76
C ASP A 57 -1.04 17.03 -30.64
N SER A 58 -0.49 18.11 -31.19
CA SER A 58 0.74 18.09 -32.02
C SER A 58 1.91 17.40 -31.31
N LYS A 59 1.81 17.20 -29.98
CA LYS A 59 2.79 16.47 -29.19
C LYS A 59 2.89 14.97 -29.54
N PHE A 60 1.89 14.40 -30.20
CA PHE A 60 1.92 13.01 -30.63
C PHE A 60 2.71 12.78 -31.94
N ILE A 61 3.00 13.83 -32.68
CA ILE A 61 3.72 13.70 -33.93
C ILE A 61 5.21 13.41 -33.69
N SER A 62 5.78 12.50 -34.48
CA SER A 62 7.21 12.23 -34.44
C SER A 62 8.00 13.45 -34.82
N LYS A 63 8.83 13.98 -33.93
CA LYS A 63 9.69 15.15 -34.21
C LYS A 63 10.65 14.89 -35.34
N LYS A 64 11.19 13.67 -35.46
CA LYS A 64 12.04 13.27 -36.55
C LYS A 64 11.31 13.37 -37.88
N ARG A 65 10.03 12.95 -37.94
CA ARG A 65 9.26 13.04 -39.18
C ARG A 65 8.99 14.48 -39.59
N ILE A 66 8.68 15.36 -38.61
CA ILE A 66 8.50 16.80 -38.85
C ILE A 66 9.78 17.43 -39.47
N GLU A 67 10.97 17.05 -38.99
CA GLU A 67 12.23 17.58 -39.51
C GLU A 67 12.52 17.13 -40.94
N GLU A 68 12.13 15.89 -41.29
CA GLU A 68 12.36 15.33 -42.65
C GLU A 68 11.35 15.80 -43.69
N LEU A 69 10.16 16.28 -43.28
CA LEU A 69 9.17 16.78 -44.23
C LEU A 69 9.61 18.09 -44.84
N PHE A 70 9.42 18.20 -46.17
CA PHE A 70 9.54 19.46 -46.89
C PHE A 70 8.34 20.37 -46.62
N ALA A 71 8.45 21.64 -46.92
CA ALA A 71 7.36 22.57 -46.82
C ALA A 71 6.16 22.14 -47.70
N ASN A 72 4.96 22.20 -47.17
CA ASN A 72 3.70 21.71 -47.77
C ASN A 72 3.62 20.20 -47.99
N GLU A 73 4.51 19.43 -47.41
CA GLU A 73 4.39 17.99 -47.40
C GLU A 73 3.54 17.53 -46.19
N SER A 74 2.73 16.51 -46.41
CA SER A 74 1.84 15.94 -45.41
C SER A 74 2.21 14.50 -45.09
N ASP A 75 1.94 14.05 -43.90
CA ASP A 75 2.02 12.64 -43.49
C ASP A 75 1.01 12.37 -42.40
N ASP A 76 0.96 11.12 -41.93
CA ASP A 76 -0.03 10.65 -40.98
C ASP A 76 0.61 10.21 -39.67
N VAL A 77 -0.11 10.48 -38.58
CA VAL A 77 0.04 9.77 -37.32
C VAL A 77 -1.07 8.74 -37.24
N ARG A 78 -0.69 7.47 -37.12
CA ARG A 78 -1.63 6.36 -37.13
C ARG A 78 -1.27 5.38 -36.03
N VAL A 79 -2.29 4.91 -35.30
CA VAL A 79 -2.21 3.76 -34.41
C VAL A 79 -3.33 2.80 -34.77
N ALA A 80 -2.98 1.54 -35.00
CA ALA A 80 -3.93 0.51 -35.33
C ALA A 80 -3.69 -0.76 -34.51
N MET A 81 -4.78 -1.45 -34.17
CA MET A 81 -4.76 -2.70 -33.43
C MET A 81 -5.63 -3.72 -34.14
N THR A 82 -5.03 -4.79 -34.63
CA THR A 82 -5.72 -5.93 -35.20
C THR A 82 -5.92 -6.99 -34.13
N TYR A 83 -7.14 -7.42 -33.94
CA TYR A 83 -7.49 -8.41 -32.92
C TYR A 83 -8.58 -9.36 -33.47
N GLU A 84 -8.62 -10.55 -32.89
CA GLU A 84 -9.66 -11.52 -33.10
C GLU A 84 -10.66 -11.49 -31.93
N HIS A 85 -11.95 -11.40 -32.26
CA HIS A 85 -13.03 -11.50 -31.28
C HIS A 85 -14.16 -12.36 -31.83
N LYS A 86 -14.49 -13.45 -31.14
CA LYS A 86 -15.53 -14.41 -31.54
C LYS A 86 -15.34 -14.96 -32.96
N GLY A 87 -14.10 -15.23 -33.35
CA GLY A 87 -13.75 -15.76 -34.67
C GLY A 87 -13.76 -14.73 -35.79
N VAL A 88 -13.96 -13.44 -35.50
CA VAL A 88 -13.92 -12.35 -36.47
C VAL A 88 -12.66 -11.53 -36.24
N ILE A 89 -11.89 -11.31 -37.31
CA ILE A 89 -10.73 -10.43 -37.27
C ILE A 89 -11.20 -8.99 -37.47
N LYS A 90 -10.78 -8.12 -36.57
CA LYS A 90 -11.13 -6.71 -36.58
C LYS A 90 -9.88 -5.87 -36.44
N THR A 91 -9.85 -4.72 -37.10
CA THR A 91 -8.79 -3.71 -36.94
C THR A 91 -9.41 -2.41 -36.45
N LEU A 92 -9.05 -2.00 -35.25
CA LEU A 92 -9.36 -0.68 -34.72
C LEU A 92 -8.24 0.26 -35.13
N GLU A 93 -8.60 1.39 -35.76
CA GLU A 93 -7.64 2.36 -36.29
C GLU A 93 -8.01 3.77 -35.87
N LYS A 94 -7.02 4.53 -35.47
CA LYS A 94 -7.13 5.97 -35.22
C LYS A 94 -5.98 6.69 -35.91
N MET A 95 -6.29 7.70 -36.68
CA MET A 95 -5.29 8.43 -37.45
C MET A 95 -5.67 9.91 -37.62
N PHE A 96 -4.68 10.76 -37.82
CA PHE A 96 -4.85 12.12 -38.26
C PHE A 96 -3.73 12.54 -39.19
N HIS A 97 -4.03 13.45 -40.13
CA HIS A 97 -3.05 14.02 -41.05
C HIS A 97 -2.37 15.24 -40.46
N PHE A 98 -1.11 15.44 -40.74
CA PHE A 98 -0.40 16.66 -40.38
C PHE A 98 0.41 17.17 -41.59
N THR A 99 0.48 18.49 -41.72
CA THR A 99 1.14 19.18 -42.85
C THR A 99 2.11 20.21 -42.29
N LYS A 100 3.32 20.24 -42.81
CA LYS A 100 4.32 21.23 -42.45
C LYS A 100 4.21 22.42 -43.38
N SER A 101 3.93 23.60 -42.87
CA SER A 101 3.83 24.84 -43.63
C SER A 101 5.21 25.44 -43.98
N PHE A 102 5.23 26.47 -44.83
CA PHE A 102 6.49 27.11 -45.25
C PHE A 102 7.24 27.81 -44.10
N ASP A 103 6.55 28.28 -43.08
CA ASP A 103 7.11 28.89 -41.89
C ASP A 103 7.61 27.87 -40.84
N GLY A 104 7.44 26.56 -41.16
CA GLY A 104 7.83 25.46 -40.27
C GLY A 104 6.79 25.07 -39.22
N GLU A 105 5.65 25.76 -39.20
CA GLU A 105 4.56 25.36 -38.35
C GLU A 105 3.88 24.09 -38.84
N VAL A 106 3.34 23.29 -37.91
CA VAL A 106 2.65 22.05 -38.23
C VAL A 106 1.16 22.20 -37.96
N SER A 107 0.38 22.15 -39.02
CA SER A 107 -1.08 22.05 -38.97
C SER A 107 -1.51 20.59 -38.97
N THR A 108 -2.65 20.31 -38.35
CA THR A 108 -3.14 18.96 -38.22
C THR A 108 -4.63 18.91 -38.60
N SER A 109 -5.10 17.76 -39.13
CA SER A 109 -6.52 17.51 -39.41
C SER A 109 -7.24 17.00 -38.16
N ASN A 110 -8.56 16.88 -38.22
CA ASN A 110 -9.30 16.06 -37.23
C ASN A 110 -8.90 14.59 -37.36
N TYR A 111 -8.91 13.86 -36.26
CA TYR A 111 -8.66 12.42 -36.30
C TYR A 111 -9.85 11.67 -36.88
N THR A 112 -9.56 10.59 -37.58
CA THR A 112 -10.52 9.57 -37.99
C THR A 112 -10.40 8.37 -37.03
N PHE A 113 -11.54 7.78 -36.68
CA PHE A 113 -11.59 6.62 -35.81
C PHE A 113 -12.49 5.57 -36.45
N SER A 114 -11.92 4.44 -36.85
CA SER A 114 -12.63 3.40 -37.59
C SER A 114 -12.40 2.01 -37.05
N LEU A 115 -13.43 1.17 -37.16
CA LEU A 115 -13.36 -0.26 -36.89
C LEU A 115 -13.58 -0.99 -38.22
N ILE A 116 -12.59 -1.77 -38.63
CA ILE A 116 -12.62 -2.54 -39.86
C ILE A 116 -12.87 -4.00 -39.46
N GLU A 117 -13.98 -4.58 -39.89
CA GLU A 117 -14.30 -5.98 -39.65
C GLU A 117 -14.01 -6.78 -40.94
N GLN A 118 -13.24 -7.84 -40.80
CA GLN A 118 -12.92 -8.76 -41.88
C GLN A 118 -13.61 -10.11 -41.59
N ASN A 119 -14.62 -10.43 -42.36
CA ASN A 119 -15.32 -11.71 -42.30
C ASN A 119 -15.08 -12.48 -43.61
N GLY A 120 -14.04 -13.31 -43.65
CA GLY A 120 -13.60 -13.97 -44.86
C GLY A 120 -13.08 -12.96 -45.91
N VAL A 121 -13.77 -12.83 -47.03
CA VAL A 121 -13.40 -11.90 -48.14
C VAL A 121 -14.03 -10.52 -47.96
N GLU A 122 -15.08 -10.40 -47.18
CA GLU A 122 -15.78 -9.13 -46.94
C GLU A 122 -15.02 -8.24 -45.94
N ARG A 123 -14.81 -7.00 -46.32
CA ARG A 123 -14.25 -5.97 -45.43
C ARG A 123 -15.25 -4.86 -45.22
N VAL A 124 -15.73 -4.72 -44.00
CA VAL A 124 -16.71 -3.72 -43.59
C VAL A 124 -16.05 -2.69 -42.68
N VAL A 125 -16.10 -1.41 -43.08
CA VAL A 125 -15.62 -0.30 -42.25
C VAL A 125 -16.81 0.29 -41.48
N ARG A 126 -16.66 0.42 -40.16
CA ARG A 126 -17.69 0.97 -39.28
C ARG A 126 -17.08 2.09 -38.43
N GLU A 127 -17.93 2.88 -37.78
CA GLU A 127 -17.48 3.85 -36.81
C GLU A 127 -16.80 3.16 -35.61
N GLY A 128 -15.71 3.72 -35.13
CA GLY A 128 -14.89 3.14 -34.07
C GLY A 128 -15.61 2.98 -32.72
N ILE A 129 -16.69 3.72 -32.49
CA ILE A 129 -17.51 3.61 -31.27
C ILE A 129 -18.05 2.18 -31.03
N ARG A 130 -18.16 1.36 -32.08
CA ARG A 130 -18.57 -0.04 -31.95
C ARG A 130 -17.53 -0.93 -31.29
N PHE A 131 -16.30 -0.48 -31.14
CA PHE A 131 -15.29 -1.17 -30.35
C PHE A 131 -15.70 -1.31 -28.86
N ASP A 132 -16.51 -0.40 -28.33
CA ASP A 132 -17.03 -0.49 -26.96
C ASP A 132 -17.91 -1.75 -26.72
N TYR A 133 -18.41 -2.40 -27.79
CA TYR A 133 -19.06 -3.70 -27.66
C TYR A 133 -18.06 -4.86 -27.48
N ASP A 134 -16.86 -4.74 -28.03
CA ASP A 134 -15.84 -5.77 -27.94
C ASP A 134 -14.96 -5.60 -26.67
N LEU A 135 -14.67 -4.35 -26.31
CA LEU A 135 -13.97 -3.99 -25.07
C LEU A 135 -14.60 -2.74 -24.43
N PRO A 136 -15.63 -2.91 -23.60
CA PRO A 136 -16.31 -1.80 -22.94
C PRO A 136 -15.36 -0.87 -22.17
N SER A 137 -15.64 0.43 -22.21
CA SER A 137 -14.80 1.46 -21.56
C SER A 137 -14.62 1.22 -20.05
N GLU A 138 -15.66 0.66 -19.41
CA GLU A 138 -15.65 0.30 -18.00
C GLU A 138 -14.67 -0.82 -17.68
N ILE A 139 -14.40 -1.71 -18.66
CA ILE A 139 -13.49 -2.85 -18.48
C ILE A 139 -12.05 -2.48 -18.80
N ARG A 140 -11.81 -1.53 -19.72
CA ARG A 140 -10.44 -1.15 -20.15
C ARG A 140 -9.53 -0.81 -18.98
N LYS A 141 -10.03 -0.14 -17.95
CA LYS A 141 -9.29 0.17 -16.72
C LYS A 141 -8.85 -1.07 -15.91
N TYR A 142 -9.39 -2.25 -16.24
CA TYR A 142 -9.00 -3.54 -15.63
C TYR A 142 -8.18 -4.42 -16.57
N THR A 143 -7.88 -3.92 -17.74
CA THR A 143 -7.07 -4.63 -18.75
C THR A 143 -5.77 -3.91 -19.07
N MET A 144 -5.66 -2.61 -18.76
CA MET A 144 -4.49 -1.77 -19.02
C MET A 144 -4.02 -1.09 -17.74
N PHE A 145 -2.76 -1.29 -17.38
CA PHE A 145 -2.17 -0.79 -16.14
C PHE A 145 -0.84 -0.10 -16.41
N LYS A 146 -0.76 1.20 -16.06
CA LYS A 146 0.45 2.01 -16.15
C LYS A 146 1.15 2.05 -14.80
N GLY A 147 2.07 1.11 -14.61
CA GLY A 147 2.77 0.95 -13.34
C GLY A 147 1.91 0.30 -12.25
N GLU A 148 2.47 0.25 -11.06
CA GLU A 148 1.86 -0.42 -9.91
C GLU A 148 0.68 0.35 -9.31
N SER A 149 0.66 1.68 -9.47
CA SER A 149 -0.40 2.55 -8.91
C SER A 149 -1.76 2.31 -9.54
N ASP A 150 -1.83 1.89 -10.80
CA ASP A 150 -3.11 1.66 -11.47
C ASP A 150 -3.83 0.43 -10.94
N LEU A 151 -3.12 -0.49 -10.29
CA LEU A 151 -3.73 -1.63 -9.60
C LEU A 151 -4.61 -1.21 -8.43
N ASP A 152 -4.48 0.01 -7.92
CA ASP A 152 -5.31 0.56 -6.85
C ASP A 152 -6.79 0.65 -7.22
N VAL A 153 -7.11 0.53 -8.50
CA VAL A 153 -8.49 0.40 -8.97
C VAL A 153 -9.25 -0.71 -8.23
N PHE A 154 -8.58 -1.79 -7.83
CA PHE A 154 -9.19 -2.90 -7.09
C PHE A 154 -9.48 -2.59 -5.62
N GLN A 155 -8.98 -1.49 -5.09
CA GLN A 155 -9.33 -0.99 -3.74
C GLN A 155 -10.66 -0.22 -3.76
N ASN A 156 -11.14 0.17 -4.93
CA ASN A 156 -12.44 0.77 -5.07
C ASN A 156 -13.54 -0.29 -4.89
N SER A 157 -14.40 -0.10 -3.92
CA SER A 157 -15.51 -1.03 -3.62
C SER A 157 -16.47 -1.27 -4.79
N ASN A 158 -16.54 -0.33 -5.74
CA ASN A 158 -17.32 -0.49 -6.97
C ASN A 158 -16.62 -1.36 -8.02
N ALA A 159 -15.29 -1.46 -7.98
CA ALA A 159 -14.53 -2.21 -8.98
C ALA A 159 -14.93 -3.68 -9.02
N LEU A 160 -14.95 -4.32 -7.86
CA LEU A 160 -15.32 -5.73 -7.75
C LEU A 160 -16.77 -5.97 -8.15
N LYS A 161 -17.69 -5.04 -7.81
CA LYS A 161 -19.09 -5.10 -8.26
C LYS A 161 -19.18 -5.04 -9.78
N MET A 162 -18.52 -4.09 -10.41
CA MET A 162 -18.52 -3.94 -11.88
C MET A 162 -17.91 -5.15 -12.58
N LEU A 163 -16.83 -5.70 -12.04
CA LEU A 163 -16.21 -6.91 -12.57
C LEU A 163 -17.14 -8.12 -12.45
N VAL A 164 -17.79 -8.28 -11.29
CA VAL A 164 -18.80 -9.34 -11.09
C VAL A 164 -19.98 -9.18 -12.06
N GLU A 165 -20.49 -7.97 -12.23
CA GLU A 165 -21.60 -7.69 -13.18
C GLU A 165 -21.20 -7.93 -14.64
N THR A 166 -19.93 -7.69 -14.98
CA THR A 166 -19.42 -7.86 -16.34
C THR A 166 -19.07 -9.29 -16.68
N PHE A 167 -18.42 -10.00 -15.74
CA PHE A 167 -17.91 -11.36 -15.95
C PHE A 167 -18.86 -12.46 -15.46
N SER A 168 -20.03 -12.11 -14.95
CA SER A 168 -21.05 -13.07 -14.55
C SER A 168 -22.38 -12.79 -15.22
N ASP A 169 -23.26 -13.80 -15.26
CA ASP A 169 -24.64 -13.68 -15.72
C ASP A 169 -25.55 -12.84 -14.78
N VAL A 170 -24.96 -12.17 -13.77
CA VAL A 170 -25.71 -11.35 -12.79
C VAL A 170 -26.49 -10.24 -13.48
N LYS A 171 -25.94 -9.65 -14.54
CA LYS A 171 -26.63 -8.62 -15.34
C LYS A 171 -27.88 -9.16 -16.05
N ASP A 172 -27.81 -10.39 -16.55
CA ASP A 172 -28.98 -11.05 -17.19
C ASP A 172 -30.06 -11.36 -16.14
N PHE A 173 -29.66 -11.80 -14.95
CA PHE A 173 -30.58 -11.97 -13.82
C PHE A 173 -31.29 -10.67 -13.41
N GLU A 174 -30.62 -9.52 -13.51
CA GLU A 174 -31.22 -8.20 -13.26
C GLU A 174 -32.37 -7.91 -14.26
N ALA A 175 -32.13 -8.15 -15.55
CA ALA A 175 -33.10 -7.95 -16.58
C ALA A 175 -34.32 -8.90 -16.41
N TYR A 176 -34.04 -10.17 -16.11
CA TYR A 176 -35.12 -11.16 -15.83
C TYR A 176 -35.90 -10.80 -14.58
N PHE A 177 -35.23 -10.36 -13.52
CA PHE A 177 -35.88 -9.93 -12.28
C PHE A 177 -36.80 -8.73 -12.52
N SER A 178 -36.34 -7.70 -13.22
CA SER A 178 -37.17 -6.53 -13.58
C SER A 178 -38.39 -6.90 -14.42
N PHE A 179 -38.20 -7.82 -15.37
CA PHE A 179 -39.33 -8.35 -16.17
C PHE A 179 -40.34 -9.12 -15.30
N MET A 180 -39.84 -9.95 -14.37
CA MET A 180 -40.70 -10.73 -13.47
C MET A 180 -41.43 -9.84 -12.46
N GLU A 181 -40.84 -8.76 -11.97
CA GLU A 181 -41.55 -7.77 -11.15
C GLU A 181 -42.70 -7.09 -11.92
N TYR A 182 -42.46 -6.76 -13.19
CA TYR A 182 -43.52 -6.22 -14.05
C TYR A 182 -44.63 -7.23 -14.26
N ALA A 183 -44.29 -8.49 -14.56
CA ALA A 183 -45.24 -9.58 -14.75
C ALA A 183 -46.05 -9.86 -13.47
N THR A 184 -45.38 -9.82 -12.30
CA THR A 184 -46.04 -9.96 -10.97
C THR A 184 -47.09 -8.87 -10.77
N ARG A 185 -46.73 -7.59 -11.00
CA ARG A 185 -47.70 -6.48 -10.91
C ARG A 185 -48.91 -6.64 -11.84
N LYS A 186 -48.69 -7.09 -13.07
CA LYS A 186 -49.75 -7.33 -14.02
C LYS A 186 -50.67 -8.51 -13.61
N ALA A 187 -50.09 -9.59 -13.10
CA ALA A 187 -50.84 -10.73 -12.60
C ALA A 187 -51.69 -10.39 -11.37
N GLU A 188 -51.13 -9.57 -10.45
CA GLU A 188 -51.83 -9.07 -9.26
C GLU A 188 -52.99 -8.15 -9.65
N GLN A 189 -52.81 -7.24 -10.62
CA GLN A 189 -53.89 -6.42 -11.18
C GLN A 189 -55.02 -7.27 -11.81
N ALA A 190 -54.65 -8.30 -12.57
CA ALA A 190 -55.62 -9.21 -13.17
C ALA A 190 -56.42 -9.98 -12.10
N ARG A 191 -55.74 -10.49 -11.06
CA ARG A 191 -56.37 -11.11 -9.88
C ARG A 191 -57.36 -10.15 -9.21
N ASP A 192 -56.95 -8.93 -8.93
CA ASP A 192 -57.78 -7.94 -8.23
C ASP A 192 -59.01 -7.55 -9.04
N ASN A 193 -58.89 -7.44 -10.35
CA ASN A 193 -60.04 -7.19 -11.25
C ASN A 193 -60.99 -8.38 -11.27
N ALA A 194 -60.55 -9.63 -11.35
CA ALA A 194 -61.35 -10.82 -11.29
C ALA A 194 -62.08 -10.98 -9.95
N GLN A 195 -61.43 -10.65 -8.84
CA GLN A 195 -62.02 -10.72 -7.50
C GLN A 195 -63.08 -9.65 -7.23
N LYS A 196 -63.06 -8.49 -7.90
CA LYS A 196 -64.13 -7.47 -7.82
C LYS A 196 -65.45 -7.94 -8.36
N LEU A 197 -65.46 -8.97 -9.18
CA LEU A 197 -66.66 -9.54 -9.82
C LEU A 197 -67.29 -10.66 -8.97
N ASP A 198 -66.69 -11.10 -7.89
CA ASP A 198 -67.14 -12.25 -7.10
C ASP A 198 -67.68 -11.82 -5.71
N SER A 199 -68.98 -12.06 -5.44
CA SER A 199 -69.68 -11.48 -4.29
C SER A 199 -69.68 -12.34 -3.00
N LYS A 200 -69.25 -13.59 -3.04
CA LYS A 200 -69.47 -14.57 -1.93
C LYS A 200 -68.58 -14.46 -0.67
N ASN A 201 -67.48 -13.76 -0.70
CA ASN A 201 -66.57 -13.67 0.47
C ASN A 201 -65.97 -12.27 0.68
N THR A 202 -66.72 -11.24 0.35
CA THR A 202 -66.26 -9.84 0.25
C THR A 202 -65.57 -9.30 1.50
N GLN A 203 -65.99 -9.64 2.71
CA GLN A 203 -65.38 -9.16 3.94
C GLN A 203 -64.01 -9.80 4.22
N LYS A 204 -63.90 -11.13 4.08
CA LYS A 204 -62.64 -11.87 4.27
C LYS A 204 -61.60 -11.50 3.21
N ILE A 205 -62.05 -11.35 1.97
CA ILE A 205 -61.20 -10.91 0.84
C ILE A 205 -60.68 -9.48 1.12
N LYS A 206 -61.55 -8.59 1.60
CA LYS A 206 -61.19 -7.22 1.94
C LYS A 206 -60.14 -7.16 3.08
N SER A 207 -60.35 -7.94 4.14
CA SER A 207 -59.37 -8.00 5.26
C SER A 207 -58.01 -8.56 4.82
N LEU A 208 -57.98 -9.65 4.02
CA LEU A 208 -56.73 -10.21 3.52
C LEU A 208 -56.04 -9.26 2.53
N LYS A 209 -56.77 -8.54 1.70
CA LYS A 209 -56.18 -7.47 0.85
C LYS A 209 -55.57 -6.37 1.67
N MET A 210 -56.23 -5.89 2.71
CA MET A 210 -55.67 -4.90 3.64
C MET A 210 -54.39 -5.40 4.31
N THR A 211 -54.34 -6.69 4.69
CA THR A 211 -53.14 -7.31 5.23
C THR A 211 -52.05 -7.39 4.18
N ILE A 212 -52.32 -7.82 2.96
CA ILE A 212 -51.39 -7.89 1.84
C ILE A 212 -50.79 -6.50 1.55
N ASP A 213 -51.65 -5.49 1.45
CA ASP A 213 -51.22 -4.10 1.19
C ASP A 213 -50.37 -3.55 2.32
N HIS A 214 -50.79 -3.84 3.59
CA HIS A 214 -50.00 -3.46 4.76
C HIS A 214 -48.61 -4.11 4.77
N GLU A 215 -48.54 -5.44 4.63
CA GLU A 215 -47.28 -6.18 4.62
C GLU A 215 -46.38 -5.79 3.44
N SER A 216 -46.98 -5.54 2.26
CA SER A 216 -46.25 -5.08 1.07
C SER A 216 -45.65 -3.69 1.29
N ASN A 217 -46.41 -2.75 1.87
CA ASN A 217 -45.92 -1.42 2.20
C ASN A 217 -44.81 -1.48 3.25
N MET A 218 -45.00 -2.30 4.31
CA MET A 218 -43.95 -2.50 5.33
C MET A 218 -42.67 -3.06 4.73
N LEU A 219 -42.77 -4.02 3.81
CA LEU A 219 -41.62 -4.57 3.10
C LEU A 219 -40.89 -3.48 2.26
N SER A 220 -41.65 -2.65 1.55
CA SER A 220 -41.10 -1.56 0.75
C SER A 220 -40.39 -0.53 1.63
N ASP A 221 -40.97 -0.16 2.78
CA ASP A 221 -40.41 0.78 3.72
C ASP A 221 -39.14 0.22 4.38
N ILE A 222 -39.16 -1.06 4.78
CA ILE A 222 -38.00 -1.77 5.33
C ILE A 222 -36.87 -1.86 4.28
N GLU A 223 -37.18 -2.18 3.02
CA GLU A 223 -36.17 -2.24 1.95
C GLU A 223 -35.54 -0.86 1.70
N ARG A 224 -36.34 0.21 1.73
CA ARG A 224 -35.85 1.58 1.61
C ARG A 224 -34.95 1.97 2.79
N GLU A 225 -35.36 1.59 4.03
CA GLU A 225 -34.57 1.87 5.23
C GLU A 225 -33.24 1.07 5.22
N ILE A 226 -33.27 -0.21 4.83
CA ILE A 226 -32.07 -1.01 4.64
C ILE A 226 -31.10 -0.31 3.68
N LYS A 227 -31.60 0.09 2.49
CA LYS A 227 -30.78 0.77 1.48
C LYS A 227 -30.17 2.08 2.01
N ASN A 228 -30.94 2.85 2.78
CA ASN A 228 -30.43 4.08 3.39
C ASN A 228 -29.32 3.79 4.41
N LYS A 229 -29.52 2.79 5.29
CA LYS A 229 -28.52 2.40 6.28
C LYS A 229 -27.29 1.75 5.65
N GLU A 230 -27.44 1.03 4.55
CA GLU A 230 -26.34 0.51 3.76
C GLU A 230 -25.49 1.65 3.16
N ASN A 231 -26.13 2.69 2.63
CA ASN A 231 -25.42 3.88 2.15
C ASN A 231 -24.70 4.64 3.29
N GLU A 232 -25.37 4.77 4.45
CA GLU A 232 -24.72 5.37 5.64
C GLU A 232 -23.48 4.56 6.06
N ALA A 233 -23.58 3.25 6.17
CA ALA A 233 -22.45 2.39 6.52
C ALA A 233 -21.30 2.50 5.53
N VAL A 234 -21.59 2.57 4.23
CA VAL A 234 -20.60 2.77 3.16
C VAL A 234 -19.93 4.13 3.27
N ASN A 235 -20.68 5.20 3.56
CA ASN A 235 -20.12 6.53 3.75
C ASN A 235 -19.15 6.55 4.94
N PHE A 236 -19.53 5.97 6.08
CA PHE A 236 -18.64 5.87 7.23
C PHE A 236 -17.42 4.99 6.95
N ASP A 237 -17.58 3.92 6.20
CA ASP A 237 -16.47 3.06 5.78
C ASP A 237 -15.49 3.81 4.87
N SER A 238 -15.98 4.64 3.94
CA SER A 238 -15.15 5.47 3.08
C SER A 238 -14.40 6.55 3.87
N LEU A 239 -15.06 7.15 4.88
CA LEU A 239 -14.46 8.12 5.79
C LEU A 239 -13.37 7.44 6.64
N LEU A 240 -13.63 6.27 7.21
CA LEU A 240 -12.67 5.48 7.97
C LEU A 240 -11.46 5.09 7.10
N LYS A 241 -11.67 4.68 5.85
CA LYS A 241 -10.58 4.40 4.90
C LYS A 241 -9.71 5.61 4.61
N SER A 242 -10.33 6.77 4.37
CA SER A 242 -9.58 8.00 4.10
C SER A 242 -8.69 8.41 5.28
N ILE A 243 -9.09 8.04 6.50
CA ILE A 243 -8.33 8.31 7.72
C ILE A 243 -7.30 7.20 7.98
N GLU A 244 -7.60 5.98 7.62
CA GLU A 244 -6.70 4.86 7.85
C GLU A 244 -5.41 4.99 7.06
N GLN A 245 -5.48 5.51 5.84
CA GLN A 245 -4.31 5.95 5.07
C GLN A 245 -3.55 7.09 5.78
N SER A 246 -4.27 7.94 6.52
CA SER A 246 -3.70 9.07 7.25
C SER A 246 -3.35 8.73 8.72
N LYS A 247 -3.77 7.60 9.25
CA LYS A 247 -3.62 7.22 10.67
C LYS A 247 -2.15 7.07 11.09
N GLU A 248 -1.34 6.42 10.27
CA GLU A 248 0.11 6.32 10.52
C GLU A 248 0.78 7.68 10.37
N ALA A 249 0.39 8.45 9.34
CA ALA A 249 0.87 9.81 9.17
C ALA A 249 0.50 10.70 10.36
N SER A 250 -0.73 10.57 10.89
CA SER A 250 -1.17 11.31 12.07
C SER A 250 -0.43 10.90 13.34
N LYS A 251 -0.20 9.59 13.57
CA LYS A 251 0.60 9.11 14.69
C LYS A 251 2.04 9.61 14.62
N LEU A 252 2.65 9.54 13.44
CA LEU A 252 3.99 10.05 13.21
C LEU A 252 4.04 11.57 13.40
N LEU A 253 3.02 12.30 12.95
CA LEU A 253 2.90 13.75 13.12
C LEU A 253 2.80 14.14 14.59
N ILE A 254 1.97 13.45 15.39
CA ILE A 254 1.86 13.66 16.85
C ILE A 254 3.21 13.41 17.51
N ALA A 255 3.91 12.34 17.16
CA ALA A 255 5.21 12.02 17.71
C ALA A 255 6.28 13.07 17.35
N VAL A 256 6.29 13.55 16.10
CA VAL A 256 7.18 14.62 15.63
C VAL A 256 6.86 15.94 16.35
N ASN A 257 5.59 16.33 16.46
CA ASN A 257 5.19 17.54 17.18
C ASN A 257 5.65 17.52 18.65
N ARG A 258 5.48 16.38 19.32
CA ARG A 258 5.95 16.22 20.71
C ARG A 258 7.46 16.34 20.82
N ARG A 259 8.24 15.83 19.86
CA ARG A 259 9.70 16.01 19.83
C ARG A 259 10.08 17.45 19.57
N ILE A 260 9.41 18.13 18.64
CA ILE A 260 9.59 19.56 18.35
C ILE A 260 9.34 20.38 19.62
N GLU A 261 8.23 20.12 20.31
CA GLU A 261 7.91 20.83 21.56
C GLU A 261 8.98 20.61 22.64
N THR A 262 9.40 19.36 22.86
CA THR A 262 10.46 19.00 23.81
C THR A 262 11.78 19.67 23.48
N LEU A 263 12.17 19.66 22.21
CA LEU A 263 13.40 20.32 21.75
C LEU A 263 13.31 21.84 21.87
N SER A 264 12.16 22.45 21.58
CA SER A 264 11.92 23.89 21.71
C SER A 264 11.99 24.32 23.17
N GLN A 265 11.41 23.56 24.10
CA GLN A 265 11.51 23.80 25.53
C GLN A 265 12.97 23.70 26.00
N LYS A 266 13.68 22.67 25.56
CA LYS A 266 15.10 22.49 25.89
C LYS A 266 15.95 23.62 25.34
N ARG A 267 15.66 24.10 24.12
CA ARG A 267 16.31 25.25 23.51
C ARG A 267 16.11 26.52 24.35
N ALA A 268 14.85 26.81 24.73
CA ALA A 268 14.52 27.96 25.56
C ALA A 268 15.23 27.93 26.94
N GLN A 269 15.23 26.75 27.58
CA GLN A 269 15.93 26.56 28.85
C GLN A 269 17.46 26.77 28.70
N THR A 270 18.06 26.24 27.62
CA THR A 270 19.51 26.42 27.37
C THR A 270 19.82 27.87 27.06
N GLN A 271 18.98 28.59 26.32
CA GLN A 271 19.13 30.01 26.02
C GLN A 271 19.02 30.85 27.31
N ALA A 272 18.04 30.58 28.18
CA ALA A 272 17.91 31.27 29.47
C ALA A 272 19.18 31.11 30.35
N ARG A 273 19.76 29.91 30.32
CA ARG A 273 21.03 29.65 31.03
C ARG A 273 22.22 30.44 30.45
N ILE A 274 22.25 30.68 29.15
CA ILE A 274 23.24 31.56 28.51
C ILE A 274 23.03 32.98 29.00
N ASP A 275 21.80 33.48 29.02
CA ASP A 275 21.46 34.84 29.38
C ASP A 275 21.73 35.13 30.87
N GLU A 276 21.46 34.16 31.75
CA GLU A 276 21.76 34.24 33.18
C GLU A 276 23.29 34.32 33.46
N ASN A 277 24.13 33.69 32.64
CA ASN A 277 25.56 33.56 32.89
C ASN A 277 26.36 34.83 32.57
N TYR A 278 25.76 35.84 31.94
CA TYR A 278 26.39 37.12 31.65
C TYR A 278 26.31 38.13 32.81
N THR A 279 25.75 37.75 33.97
CA THR A 279 25.61 38.61 35.15
C THR A 279 26.84 38.57 36.07
N ILE A 280 28.04 38.36 35.51
CA ILE A 280 29.30 38.48 36.33
C ILE A 280 29.57 39.96 36.55
N ASN A 281 29.51 40.39 37.82
CA ASN A 281 29.80 41.76 38.19
C ASN A 281 31.31 42.00 38.13
N LEU A 282 31.77 42.60 37.03
CA LEU A 282 33.19 42.87 36.74
C LEU A 282 33.77 44.02 37.51
N LEU A 283 32.95 44.76 38.31
CA LEU A 283 33.32 46.02 38.95
C LEU A 283 33.49 45.87 40.47
N ASP A 284 34.04 44.76 40.92
CA ASP A 284 34.40 44.64 42.31
C ASP A 284 35.78 45.29 42.59
N ASN A 285 35.93 45.88 43.77
CA ASN A 285 37.08 46.73 44.14
C ASN A 285 38.46 46.01 44.30
N MET A 286 38.61 44.86 43.70
CA MET A 286 39.74 43.95 43.94
C MET A 286 40.86 44.04 42.91
N TRP A 287 40.85 45.02 41.99
CA TRP A 287 41.90 45.25 41.01
C TRP A 287 43.25 45.55 41.62
N ILE A 288 43.31 46.02 42.94
CA ILE A 288 44.52 46.33 43.70
C ILE A 288 45.35 45.07 43.91
N LEU A 289 44.77 43.91 43.93
CA LEU A 289 45.45 42.62 44.16
C LEU A 289 46.03 41.97 42.90
N MET A 290 46.01 42.68 41.75
CA MET A 290 46.47 42.15 40.47
C MET A 290 47.87 41.58 40.48
N GLY A 291 48.79 42.10 41.34
CA GLY A 291 50.18 41.60 41.45
C GLY A 291 50.30 40.20 42.06
N PHE A 292 49.23 39.68 42.68
CA PHE A 292 49.29 38.36 43.32
C PHE A 292 48.49 37.32 42.46
N GLY A 293 47.89 37.77 41.38
CA GLY A 293 47.01 36.93 40.54
C GLY A 293 47.76 35.74 39.95
N ASP A 294 48.91 35.97 39.37
CA ASP A 294 49.70 34.94 38.71
C ASP A 294 50.18 33.84 39.68
N ILE A 295 50.61 34.25 40.90
CA ILE A 295 51.04 33.32 41.96
C ILE A 295 49.82 32.46 42.44
N ALA A 296 48.68 33.07 42.63
CA ALA A 296 47.49 32.38 43.07
C ALA A 296 46.99 31.45 41.97
N GLU A 297 47.08 31.84 40.70
CA GLU A 297 46.73 30.97 39.55
C GLU A 297 47.67 29.75 39.49
N GLU A 298 48.99 29.93 39.67
CA GLU A 298 49.95 28.82 39.67
C GLU A 298 49.68 27.85 40.82
N TYR A 299 49.36 28.37 42.00
CA TYR A 299 49.01 27.59 43.17
C TYR A 299 47.68 26.78 42.92
N SER A 300 46.63 27.44 42.45
CA SER A 300 45.35 26.80 42.09
C SER A 300 45.55 25.79 41.00
N ALA A 301 46.38 26.04 39.98
CA ALA A 301 46.65 25.09 38.90
C ALA A 301 47.28 23.79 39.42
N LYS A 302 48.29 23.91 40.35
CA LYS A 302 48.89 22.72 40.98
C LYS A 302 47.91 21.93 41.83
N ILE A 303 47.05 22.59 42.60
CA ILE A 303 46.01 21.93 43.38
C ILE A 303 45.01 21.19 42.46
N ASN A 304 44.60 21.83 41.37
CA ASN A 304 43.67 21.24 40.40
C ASN A 304 44.32 20.04 39.67
N GLU A 305 45.62 20.07 39.39
CA GLU A 305 46.35 18.94 38.81
C GLU A 305 46.33 17.73 39.75
N ILE A 306 46.61 17.95 41.04
CA ILE A 306 46.57 16.89 42.04
C ILE A 306 45.11 16.40 42.26
N ASP A 307 44.12 17.29 42.23
CA ASP A 307 42.71 16.88 42.35
C ASP A 307 42.26 16.05 41.13
N LYS A 308 42.71 16.39 39.93
CA LYS A 308 42.48 15.55 38.72
C LYS A 308 43.09 14.15 38.92
N LYS A 309 44.30 14.07 39.50
CA LYS A 309 44.92 12.78 39.80
C LYS A 309 44.11 12.03 40.85
N ARG A 310 43.71 12.68 41.94
CA ARG A 310 42.87 12.12 42.98
C ARG A 310 41.55 11.58 42.41
N ARG A 311 40.83 12.37 41.58
CA ARG A 311 39.55 11.96 40.99
C ARG A 311 39.71 10.79 40.01
N LYS A 312 40.80 10.76 39.24
CA LYS A 312 41.08 9.60 38.38
C LYS A 312 41.31 8.33 39.22
N LEU A 313 42.08 8.44 40.29
CA LEU A 313 42.32 7.33 41.21
C LEU A 313 41.04 6.93 41.97
N GLU A 314 40.22 7.89 42.36
CA GLU A 314 38.91 7.65 42.96
C GLU A 314 37.94 6.93 42.00
N GLN A 315 37.89 7.37 40.74
CA GLN A 315 37.10 6.73 39.71
C GLN A 315 37.57 5.30 39.45
N SER A 316 38.89 5.07 39.33
CA SER A 316 39.43 3.73 39.16
C SER A 316 39.10 2.85 40.37
N TYR A 317 39.26 3.38 41.60
CA TYR A 317 38.93 2.69 42.84
C TYR A 317 37.43 2.34 42.93
N ILE A 318 36.56 3.30 42.60
CA ILE A 318 35.09 3.08 42.56
C ILE A 318 34.72 2.05 41.46
N ALA A 319 35.40 2.13 40.32
CA ALA A 319 35.17 1.16 39.22
C ALA A 319 35.60 -0.24 39.67
N THR A 320 36.75 -0.38 40.31
CA THR A 320 37.27 -1.63 40.87
C THR A 320 36.35 -2.16 41.98
N ALA A 321 35.99 -1.30 42.94
CA ALA A 321 35.06 -1.66 44.02
C ALA A 321 33.65 -1.98 43.53
N SER A 322 33.22 -1.34 42.43
CA SER A 322 31.93 -1.66 41.78
C SER A 322 32.02 -2.97 41.01
N ALA A 323 33.14 -3.23 40.34
CA ALA A 323 33.40 -4.50 39.68
C ALA A 323 33.46 -5.62 40.72
N ASP A 324 34.13 -5.41 41.87
CA ASP A 324 34.16 -6.37 42.99
C ASP A 324 32.75 -6.62 43.57
N LYS A 325 31.93 -5.59 43.73
CA LYS A 325 30.54 -5.75 44.16
C LYS A 325 29.71 -6.48 43.13
N VAL A 326 29.92 -6.20 41.87
CA VAL A 326 29.23 -6.91 40.75
C VAL A 326 29.71 -8.36 40.68
N ILE A 327 31.03 -8.57 40.81
CA ILE A 327 31.65 -9.91 40.85
C ILE A 327 31.13 -10.68 42.06
N LYS A 328 31.10 -10.08 43.25
CA LYS A 328 30.53 -10.71 44.47
C LYS A 328 29.04 -10.98 44.34
N LYS A 329 28.29 -10.07 43.72
CA LYS A 329 26.85 -10.24 43.48
C LYS A 329 26.58 -11.30 42.38
N MET A 330 27.46 -11.35 41.37
CA MET A 330 27.40 -12.38 40.33
C MET A 330 27.83 -13.76 40.88
N GLN A 331 28.74 -13.82 41.84
CA GLN A 331 29.08 -15.06 42.53
C GLN A 331 27.94 -15.62 43.38
N THR A 332 27.01 -14.77 43.84
CA THR A 332 25.85 -15.21 44.61
C THR A 332 24.58 -15.45 43.78
N ASP A 333 24.38 -14.69 42.68
CA ASP A 333 23.11 -14.78 41.93
C ASP A 333 23.24 -14.99 40.43
N PHE A 334 24.26 -14.49 39.74
CA PHE A 334 24.35 -14.59 38.28
C PHE A 334 25.73 -14.21 37.76
N VAL A 335 26.59 -15.16 37.49
CA VAL A 335 27.86 -14.89 36.74
C VAL A 335 27.66 -15.42 35.32
N PRO A 336 27.75 -14.56 34.29
CA PRO A 336 27.66 -15.02 32.90
C PRO A 336 28.92 -15.84 32.55
N LEU A 337 28.71 -17.08 32.24
CA LEU A 337 29.70 -17.94 31.57
C LEU A 337 29.93 -17.43 30.13
N PRO A 338 31.02 -17.83 29.45
CA PRO A 338 31.26 -17.47 28.05
C PRO A 338 30.01 -17.67 27.19
N VAL A 339 29.85 -16.87 26.13
CA VAL A 339 28.61 -16.74 25.31
C VAL A 339 28.05 -18.06 24.80
N HIS A 340 28.88 -19.09 24.68
CA HIS A 340 28.51 -20.43 24.22
C HIS A 340 28.19 -21.43 25.35
N ILE A 341 28.21 -21.02 26.60
CA ILE A 341 27.94 -21.86 27.76
C ILE A 341 26.77 -21.24 28.53
N PRO A 342 25.82 -22.05 29.06
CA PRO A 342 24.73 -21.54 29.86
C PRO A 342 25.22 -20.78 31.09
N GLY A 343 24.46 -19.78 31.55
CA GLY A 343 24.82 -18.96 32.68
C GLY A 343 25.02 -19.80 33.96
N GLN A 344 25.89 -19.32 34.86
CA GLN A 344 26.32 -20.04 36.07
C GLN A 344 25.16 -20.69 36.86
N LYS A 345 24.06 -19.99 37.02
CA LYS A 345 22.87 -20.49 37.72
C LYS A 345 22.29 -21.73 37.02
N ILE A 346 22.19 -21.66 35.69
CA ILE A 346 21.68 -22.78 34.88
C ILE A 346 22.65 -23.97 34.90
N MET A 347 23.96 -23.69 34.86
CA MET A 347 24.97 -24.75 35.00
C MET A 347 24.92 -25.41 36.39
N GLN A 348 24.72 -24.63 37.45
CA GLN A 348 24.56 -25.14 38.79
C GLN A 348 23.28 -26.00 38.89
N GLU A 349 22.17 -25.52 38.36
CA GLU A 349 20.90 -26.28 38.34
C GLU A 349 21.04 -27.58 37.50
N MET A 350 21.81 -27.58 36.38
CA MET A 350 22.08 -28.81 35.61
C MET A 350 22.88 -29.80 36.39
N LEU A 351 23.82 -29.37 37.23
CA LEU A 351 24.58 -30.19 38.12
C LEU A 351 23.77 -30.77 39.25
N ASP A 352 22.87 -29.93 39.86
CA ASP A 352 22.03 -30.30 40.98
C ASP A 352 20.86 -31.25 40.57
N GLU A 353 20.29 -30.99 39.37
CA GLU A 353 19.21 -31.79 38.80
C GLU A 353 19.72 -33.02 38.05
N GLU A 354 21.03 -33.12 37.85
CA GLU A 354 21.69 -34.22 37.12
C GLU A 354 21.18 -34.40 35.68
N VAL A 355 20.75 -33.27 35.05
CA VAL A 355 20.24 -33.26 33.67
C VAL A 355 20.80 -32.04 32.93
N CYS A 356 21.26 -32.27 31.73
CA CYS A 356 21.69 -31.21 30.84
C CYS A 356 20.45 -30.47 30.26
N LYS A 357 20.15 -29.27 30.74
CA LYS A 357 19.00 -28.45 30.27
C LYS A 357 19.13 -27.98 28.81
N ILE A 358 20.31 -28.17 28.16
CA ILE A 358 20.50 -27.81 26.76
C ILE A 358 20.03 -28.94 25.85
N CYS A 359 20.36 -30.18 26.16
CA CYS A 359 20.06 -31.33 25.29
C CYS A 359 19.10 -32.33 25.93
N GLY A 360 18.68 -32.13 27.20
CA GLY A 360 17.73 -32.99 27.93
C GLY A 360 18.28 -34.35 28.33
N ARG A 361 19.59 -34.60 28.14
CA ARG A 361 20.20 -35.90 28.52
C ARG A 361 20.49 -35.95 30.01
N PRO A 362 20.26 -37.12 30.66
CA PRO A 362 20.66 -37.32 32.04
C PRO A 362 22.20 -37.19 32.18
N ALA A 363 22.64 -36.45 33.20
CA ALA A 363 24.04 -36.30 33.56
C ALA A 363 24.20 -36.64 35.05
N PRO A 364 24.07 -37.88 35.44
CA PRO A 364 24.15 -38.30 36.83
C PRO A 364 25.51 -37.96 37.45
N LYS A 365 25.56 -37.72 38.72
CA LYS A 365 26.79 -37.40 39.49
C LYS A 365 27.89 -38.39 39.13
N HIS A 366 29.10 -37.86 38.91
CA HIS A 366 30.31 -38.61 38.49
C HIS A 366 30.26 -39.21 37.10
N SER A 367 29.30 -38.84 36.24
CA SER A 367 29.39 -39.11 34.83
C SER A 367 30.31 -38.12 34.13
N ASP A 368 30.90 -38.50 33.00
CA ASP A 368 31.79 -37.62 32.20
C ASP A 368 31.12 -36.28 31.88
N ALA A 369 29.81 -36.28 31.62
CA ALA A 369 29.07 -35.08 31.31
C ALA A 369 28.89 -34.19 32.57
N TRP A 370 28.66 -34.77 33.72
CA TRP A 370 28.52 -34.08 34.99
C TRP A 370 29.85 -33.47 35.42
N GLU A 371 30.94 -34.27 35.37
CA GLU A 371 32.29 -33.81 35.72
C GLU A 371 32.77 -32.72 34.75
N PHE A 372 32.48 -32.86 33.47
CA PHE A 372 32.78 -31.81 32.51
C PHE A 372 32.07 -30.46 32.86
N MET A 373 30.78 -30.53 33.18
CA MET A 373 30.03 -29.32 33.59
C MET A 373 30.58 -28.73 34.89
N LEU A 374 30.89 -29.58 35.87
CA LEU A 374 31.47 -29.16 37.15
C LEU A 374 32.83 -28.50 36.92
N HIS A 375 33.70 -29.13 36.17
CA HIS A 375 35.06 -28.62 35.90
C HIS A 375 35.01 -27.27 35.17
N ARG A 376 34.09 -27.12 34.19
CA ARG A 376 33.86 -25.84 33.50
C ARG A 376 33.35 -24.76 34.42
N LEU A 377 32.49 -25.08 35.34
CA LEU A 377 31.98 -24.15 36.32
C LEU A 377 33.05 -23.74 37.33
N GLU A 378 33.88 -24.66 37.74
CA GLU A 378 35.01 -24.42 38.63
C GLU A 378 36.12 -23.59 37.95
N GLU A 379 36.54 -23.97 36.71
CA GLU A 379 37.45 -23.15 35.91
C GLU A 379 36.99 -21.70 35.77
N TYR A 380 35.71 -21.53 35.54
CA TYR A 380 35.13 -20.21 35.43
C TYR A 380 35.15 -19.46 36.75
N ARG A 381 34.83 -20.11 37.86
CA ARG A 381 34.94 -19.53 39.23
C ARG A 381 36.37 -19.19 39.58
N ASP A 382 37.33 -20.02 39.19
CA ASP A 382 38.74 -19.79 39.42
C ASP A 382 39.30 -18.68 38.51
N SER A 383 38.81 -18.60 37.26
CA SER A 383 39.18 -17.49 36.36
C SER A 383 38.69 -16.12 36.80
N LEU A 384 37.67 -16.11 37.68
CA LEU A 384 37.18 -14.87 38.29
C LEU A 384 37.92 -14.47 39.56
N LYS A 385 38.84 -15.30 40.06
CA LYS A 385 39.78 -14.94 41.09
C LYS A 385 40.92 -14.16 40.41
N VAL A 386 40.63 -12.89 40.12
CA VAL A 386 41.69 -11.97 39.71
C VAL A 386 42.53 -11.66 40.94
N ASP A 387 43.76 -12.13 40.95
CA ASP A 387 44.77 -11.62 41.88
C ASP A 387 44.98 -10.15 41.55
N ILE A 388 44.31 -9.30 42.32
CA ILE A 388 44.52 -7.86 42.25
C ILE A 388 45.77 -7.57 43.10
N ASP A 389 46.93 -7.90 42.55
CA ASP A 389 48.22 -7.52 43.08
C ASP A 389 48.84 -6.35 42.29
N ASP A 390 48.01 -5.42 41.83
CA ASP A 390 48.46 -4.09 41.49
C ASP A 390 48.16 -3.18 42.66
N GLU A 391 49.18 -2.74 43.39
CA GLU A 391 49.06 -1.68 44.39
C GLU A 391 48.54 -0.41 43.74
N ILE A 392 47.20 -0.34 43.55
CA ILE A 392 46.53 0.88 43.12
C ILE A 392 46.81 1.93 44.21
N GLU A 393 47.63 2.90 43.85
CA GLU A 393 47.94 4.01 44.75
C GLU A 393 46.62 4.56 45.35
N PRO A 394 46.43 4.48 46.66
CA PRO A 394 45.12 4.76 47.25
C PRO A 394 44.78 6.24 47.12
N TYR A 395 43.67 6.57 46.49
CA TYR A 395 43.24 7.97 46.25
C TYR A 395 43.13 8.80 47.54
N TYR A 396 42.87 8.18 48.66
CA TYR A 396 42.78 8.87 49.96
C TYR A 396 44.12 9.50 50.39
N LYS A 397 45.25 9.06 49.87
CA LYS A 397 46.54 9.76 50.06
C LYS A 397 46.51 11.19 49.58
N TYR A 398 45.61 11.48 48.60
CA TYR A 398 45.46 12.81 48.01
C TYR A 398 44.27 13.59 48.61
N ASN A 399 43.60 13.07 49.67
CA ASN A 399 42.45 13.74 50.28
C ASN A 399 42.85 15.08 50.95
N TYR A 400 44.13 15.27 51.27
CA TYR A 400 44.66 16.56 51.71
C TYR A 400 44.38 17.69 50.69
N VAL A 401 44.22 17.35 49.40
CA VAL A 401 43.91 18.32 48.35
C VAL A 401 42.55 18.96 48.59
N VAL A 402 41.60 18.23 49.17
CA VAL A 402 40.28 18.79 49.54
C VAL A 402 40.41 19.84 50.61
N GLU A 403 41.34 19.63 51.54
CA GLU A 403 41.63 20.60 52.59
C GLU A 403 42.42 21.78 52.04
N LEU A 404 43.39 21.53 51.14
CA LEU A 404 44.08 22.57 50.41
C LEU A 404 43.16 23.40 49.52
N GLN A 405 42.18 22.77 48.84
CA GLN A 405 41.17 23.48 48.09
C GLN A 405 40.30 24.37 49.00
N LYS A 406 39.94 23.92 50.19
CA LYS A 406 39.22 24.76 51.15
C LYS A 406 40.12 25.93 51.62
N ARG A 407 41.36 25.67 51.83
CA ARG A 407 42.38 26.75 52.22
C ARG A 407 42.67 27.67 51.03
N ASP A 408 42.76 27.10 49.80
CA ASP A 408 42.90 27.87 48.57
C ASP A 408 41.68 28.77 48.39
N THR A 409 40.48 28.23 48.63
CA THR A 409 39.25 29.02 48.63
C THR A 409 39.32 30.15 49.65
N THR A 410 39.79 29.86 50.88
CA THR A 410 39.88 30.83 51.94
C THR A 410 41.01 31.85 51.68
N LEU A 411 42.17 31.40 51.18
CA LEU A 411 43.29 32.25 50.77
C LEU A 411 42.92 33.15 49.59
N ASN A 412 42.26 32.60 48.64
CA ASN A 412 41.81 33.32 47.48
C ASN A 412 40.67 34.31 47.83
N ASP A 413 39.80 33.97 48.82
CA ASP A 413 38.86 34.92 49.39
C ASP A 413 39.55 36.13 50.02
N ASN A 414 40.77 35.94 50.55
CA ASN A 414 41.50 36.99 51.23
C ASN A 414 42.60 37.68 50.38
N LEU A 415 43.16 36.99 49.33
CA LEU A 415 44.35 37.46 48.62
C LEU A 415 44.15 37.88 47.17
N SER A 416 43.22 37.38 46.46
CA SER A 416 43.00 37.81 45.06
C SER A 416 41.60 37.38 44.49
N GLU A 417 40.59 38.21 44.67
CA GLU A 417 39.34 38.07 43.96
C GLU A 417 39.49 38.33 42.44
N ILE A 418 40.57 39.01 42.02
CA ILE A 418 40.88 39.24 40.60
C ILE A 418 41.24 37.96 39.89
N THR A 419 42.10 37.10 40.50
CA THR A 419 42.44 35.80 39.93
C THR A 419 41.22 34.92 39.89
N LYS A 420 40.41 34.93 40.95
CA LYS A 420 39.09 34.24 40.97
C LYS A 420 38.16 34.80 39.93
N LEU A 421 38.08 36.13 39.76
CA LEU A 421 37.24 36.78 38.79
C LEU A 421 37.67 36.40 37.37
N ARG A 422 38.99 36.40 37.07
CA ARG A 422 39.54 35.96 35.77
C ARG A 422 39.22 34.50 35.48
N HIS A 423 39.38 33.63 36.47
CA HIS A 423 39.05 32.20 36.34
C HIS A 423 37.54 31.99 36.18
N LYS A 424 36.70 32.65 36.99
CA LYS A 424 35.24 32.64 36.84
C LYS A 424 34.79 33.14 35.47
N ILE A 425 35.44 34.18 34.95
CA ILE A 425 35.13 34.68 33.60
C ILE A 425 35.50 33.64 32.53
N GLN A 426 36.68 33.01 32.64
CA GLN A 426 37.11 31.97 31.71
C GLN A 426 36.19 30.73 31.78
N GLU A 427 35.81 30.30 32.97
CA GLU A 427 34.86 29.20 33.17
C GLU A 427 33.49 29.56 32.61
N ALA A 428 33.00 30.78 32.84
CA ALA A 428 31.74 31.27 32.33
C ALA A 428 31.73 31.32 30.77
N ILE A 429 32.84 31.80 30.17
CA ILE A 429 32.99 31.80 28.70
C ILE A 429 33.03 30.38 28.17
N ALA A 430 33.82 29.50 28.78
CA ALA A 430 33.87 28.10 28.35
C ALA A 430 32.53 27.38 28.51
N PHE A 431 31.83 27.67 29.59
CA PHE A 431 30.48 27.14 29.83
C PHE A 431 29.48 27.68 28.81
N ASN A 432 29.46 28.98 28.54
CA ASN A 432 28.60 29.59 27.54
C ASN A 432 28.90 29.08 26.13
N ASN A 433 30.15 28.89 25.76
CA ASN A 433 30.49 28.29 24.47
C ASN A 433 29.94 26.88 24.33
N ARG A 434 29.97 26.05 25.38
CA ARG A 434 29.31 24.72 25.38
C ARG A 434 27.79 24.84 25.23
N LEU A 435 27.17 25.77 25.93
CA LEU A 435 25.73 26.01 25.81
C LEU A 435 25.35 26.48 24.40
N HIS A 436 26.15 27.36 23.78
CA HIS A 436 25.96 27.77 22.40
C HIS A 436 26.09 26.59 21.42
N ASP A 437 27.04 25.69 21.62
CA ASP A 437 27.17 24.48 20.80
C ASP A 437 26.00 23.53 21.02
N ASP A 438 25.46 23.43 22.22
CA ASP A 438 24.26 22.65 22.51
C ASP A 438 23.02 23.26 21.84
N VAL A 439 22.88 24.60 21.83
CA VAL A 439 21.80 25.28 21.07
C VAL A 439 21.93 24.98 19.59
N LYS A 440 23.11 25.05 18.98
CA LYS A 440 23.32 24.68 17.57
C LYS A 440 22.93 23.25 17.28
N LYS A 441 23.24 22.30 18.15
CA LYS A 441 22.83 20.89 18.00
C LYS A 441 21.31 20.74 18.11
N ILE A 442 20.69 21.45 19.05
CA ILE A 442 19.21 21.44 19.21
C ILE A 442 18.55 22.04 17.98
N ASP A 443 19.07 23.15 17.43
CA ASP A 443 18.56 23.79 16.23
C ASP A 443 18.69 22.88 14.99
N ALA A 444 19.81 22.16 14.85
CA ALA A 444 19.97 21.16 13.81
C ALA A 444 18.93 20.02 13.92
N ASN A 445 18.70 19.53 15.13
CA ASN A 445 17.68 18.49 15.37
C ASN A 445 16.27 19.03 15.12
N LEU A 446 15.96 20.26 15.52
CA LEU A 446 14.67 20.90 15.22
C LEU A 446 14.42 20.99 13.72
N ASN A 447 15.43 21.39 12.94
CA ASN A 447 15.33 21.45 11.49
C ASN A 447 15.04 20.07 10.88
N LEU A 448 15.68 19.01 11.37
CA LEU A 448 15.40 17.65 10.93
C LEU A 448 13.95 17.24 11.24
N GLU A 449 13.45 17.53 12.43
CA GLU A 449 12.06 17.23 12.79
C GLU A 449 11.05 18.06 11.97
N TYR A 450 11.34 19.34 11.66
CA TYR A 450 10.51 20.16 10.78
C TYR A 450 10.50 19.62 9.34
N GLU A 451 11.63 19.15 8.83
CA GLU A 451 11.67 18.49 7.51
C GLU A 451 10.91 17.17 7.50
N GLN A 452 10.98 16.38 8.57
CA GLN A 452 10.15 15.17 8.71
C GLN A 452 8.66 15.53 8.75
N LYS A 453 8.27 16.56 9.51
CA LYS A 453 6.90 17.08 9.55
C LYS A 453 6.41 17.45 8.16
N LYS A 454 7.22 18.18 7.40
CA LYS A 454 6.92 18.60 6.04
C LYS A 454 6.75 17.41 5.08
N ARG A 455 7.60 16.38 5.19
CA ARG A 455 7.48 15.13 4.40
C ARG A 455 6.19 14.39 4.73
N ILE A 456 5.85 14.24 6.02
CA ILE A 456 4.59 13.60 6.45
C ILE A 456 3.39 14.35 5.87
N LEU A 457 3.35 15.67 5.95
CA LEU A 457 2.27 16.49 5.42
C LEU A 457 2.18 16.41 3.87
N ALA A 458 3.31 16.33 3.18
CA ALA A 458 3.34 16.18 1.72
C ALA A 458 2.79 14.82 1.24
N GLN A 459 2.81 13.78 2.09
CA GLN A 459 2.26 12.46 1.78
C GLN A 459 0.75 12.34 2.03
N THR A 460 0.10 13.39 2.53
CA THR A 460 -1.30 13.36 2.97
C THR A 460 -2.25 14.13 2.06
N ASP A 461 -2.12 13.98 0.74
CA ASP A 461 -3.05 14.51 -0.29
C ASP A 461 -3.56 15.96 -0.06
N GLY A 462 -2.67 16.85 0.42
CA GLY A 462 -2.99 18.25 0.64
C GLY A 462 -3.80 18.57 1.90
N LEU A 463 -3.93 17.63 2.84
CA LEU A 463 -4.57 17.87 4.12
C LEU A 463 -3.69 18.75 5.01
N THR A 464 -4.30 19.71 5.70
CA THR A 464 -3.61 20.50 6.73
C THR A 464 -3.41 19.67 7.99
N GLU A 465 -2.44 20.07 8.82
CA GLU A 465 -2.17 19.45 10.12
C GLU A 465 -3.42 19.38 11.00
N GLU A 466 -4.17 20.46 11.09
CA GLU A 466 -5.42 20.56 11.87
C GLU A 466 -6.48 19.60 11.35
N GLN A 467 -6.62 19.49 10.04
CA GLN A 467 -7.56 18.55 9.41
C GLN A 467 -7.19 17.09 9.67
N LEU A 468 -5.90 16.77 9.69
CA LEU A 468 -5.39 15.42 10.00
C LEU A 468 -5.67 15.04 11.45
N LEU A 469 -5.42 15.94 12.38
CA LEU A 469 -5.67 15.72 13.81
C LEU A 469 -7.17 15.61 14.11
N ALA A 470 -7.99 16.51 13.54
CA ALA A 470 -9.44 16.48 13.69
C ALA A 470 -10.08 15.22 13.10
N LYS A 471 -9.56 14.74 11.95
CA LYS A 471 -9.99 13.45 11.38
C LYS A 471 -9.68 12.28 12.31
N TYR A 472 -8.54 12.29 12.95
CA TYR A 472 -8.15 11.23 13.89
C TYR A 472 -9.05 11.17 15.13
N GLU A 473 -9.47 12.31 15.66
CA GLU A 473 -10.40 12.39 16.81
C GLU A 473 -11.79 11.85 16.47
N ASN A 474 -12.22 11.97 15.21
CA ASN A 474 -13.52 11.49 14.75
C ASN A 474 -13.60 9.99 14.47
N ILE A 475 -12.49 9.24 14.48
CA ILE A 475 -12.46 7.79 14.16
C ILE A 475 -13.42 7.00 15.05
N SER A 476 -13.39 7.24 16.36
CA SER A 476 -14.22 6.51 17.32
C SER A 476 -15.71 6.73 17.04
N ASN A 477 -16.08 7.99 16.77
CA ASN A 477 -17.47 8.35 16.47
C ASN A 477 -17.97 7.71 15.16
N TRP A 478 -17.15 7.72 14.11
CA TRP A 478 -17.55 7.11 12.83
C TRP A 478 -17.61 5.59 12.88
N MET A 479 -16.73 4.97 13.68
CA MET A 479 -16.76 3.54 13.91
C MET A 479 -18.04 3.11 14.67
N ASP A 480 -18.43 3.88 15.68
CA ASP A 480 -19.68 3.66 16.43
C ASP A 480 -20.91 3.85 15.54
N GLN A 481 -20.91 4.88 14.69
CA GLN A 481 -22.04 5.13 13.78
C GLN A 481 -22.14 4.03 12.69
N LYS A 482 -21.02 3.56 12.16
CA LYS A 482 -21.00 2.41 11.24
C LYS A 482 -21.59 1.16 11.91
N ASN A 483 -21.12 0.82 13.12
CA ASN A 483 -21.59 -0.35 13.87
C ASN A 483 -23.11 -0.26 14.18
N ARG A 484 -23.59 0.93 14.51
CA ARG A 484 -25.04 1.16 14.71
C ARG A 484 -25.83 0.97 13.42
N ALA A 485 -25.33 1.46 12.29
CA ALA A 485 -25.96 1.27 11.01
C ALA A 485 -26.01 -0.22 10.61
N GLU A 486 -24.92 -0.96 10.77
CA GLU A 486 -24.85 -2.41 10.51
C GLU A 486 -25.79 -3.21 11.42
N THR A 487 -25.80 -2.91 12.73
CA THR A 487 -26.75 -3.55 13.67
C THR A 487 -28.19 -3.28 13.28
N ARG A 488 -28.52 -2.06 12.85
CA ARG A 488 -29.86 -1.70 12.39
C ARG A 488 -30.23 -2.47 11.11
N ILE A 489 -29.31 -2.65 10.18
CA ILE A 489 -29.51 -3.46 8.98
C ILE A 489 -29.88 -4.90 9.35
N ASP A 490 -29.20 -5.49 10.30
CA ASP A 490 -29.49 -6.87 10.73
C ASP A 490 -30.89 -7.01 11.38
N VAL A 491 -31.28 -6.02 12.18
CA VAL A 491 -32.65 -5.97 12.72
C VAL A 491 -33.68 -5.85 11.61
N LEU A 492 -33.46 -4.94 10.66
CA LEU A 492 -34.36 -4.74 9.53
C LEU A 492 -34.45 -5.98 8.61
N LYS A 493 -33.35 -6.71 8.41
CA LYS A 493 -33.34 -7.97 7.66
C LYS A 493 -34.20 -9.04 8.34
N ARG A 494 -34.16 -9.12 9.67
CA ARG A 494 -35.05 -10.03 10.44
C ARG A 494 -36.52 -9.61 10.32
N GLN A 495 -36.82 -8.33 10.45
CA GLN A 495 -38.17 -7.81 10.27
C GLN A 495 -38.69 -8.08 8.86
N ARG A 496 -37.87 -7.86 7.80
CA ARG A 496 -38.18 -8.17 6.42
C ARG A 496 -38.57 -9.65 6.24
N ALA A 497 -37.82 -10.56 6.86
CA ALA A 497 -38.13 -11.97 6.81
C ALA A 497 -39.49 -12.30 7.46
N GLN A 498 -39.81 -11.68 8.60
CA GLN A 498 -41.10 -11.86 9.28
C GLN A 498 -42.28 -11.35 8.43
N HIS A 499 -42.18 -10.11 7.91
CA HIS A 499 -43.22 -9.51 7.06
C HIS A 499 -43.40 -10.28 5.76
N ARG A 500 -42.31 -10.85 5.19
CA ARG A 500 -42.36 -11.69 4.00
C ARG A 500 -43.19 -12.97 4.25
N VAL A 501 -42.95 -13.66 5.37
CA VAL A 501 -43.73 -14.86 5.75
C VAL A 501 -45.19 -14.50 5.97
N ALA A 502 -45.48 -13.37 6.63
CA ALA A 502 -46.88 -12.92 6.85
C ALA A 502 -47.57 -12.59 5.51
N LEU A 503 -46.85 -11.95 4.59
CA LEU A 503 -47.38 -11.65 3.23
C LEU A 503 -47.68 -12.93 2.44
N GLU A 504 -46.74 -13.88 2.42
CA GLU A 504 -46.90 -15.16 1.73
C GLU A 504 -48.11 -15.92 2.27
N LYS A 505 -48.26 -15.96 3.60
CA LYS A 505 -49.42 -16.59 4.23
C LYS A 505 -50.74 -15.91 3.87
N ALA A 506 -50.80 -14.57 3.91
CA ALA A 506 -52.02 -13.84 3.55
C ALA A 506 -52.40 -14.04 2.07
N GLN A 507 -51.41 -14.15 1.18
CA GLN A 507 -51.60 -14.44 -0.24
C GLN A 507 -52.09 -15.88 -0.48
N GLU A 508 -51.52 -16.85 0.25
CA GLU A 508 -51.98 -18.25 0.20
C GLU A 508 -53.41 -18.39 0.69
N ASP A 509 -53.74 -17.75 1.82
CA ASP A 509 -55.10 -17.74 2.35
C ASP A 509 -56.11 -17.07 1.39
N LEU A 510 -55.69 -15.99 0.71
CA LEU A 510 -56.50 -15.35 -0.33
C LEU A 510 -56.70 -16.27 -1.52
N SER A 511 -55.68 -17.05 -1.92
CA SER A 511 -55.78 -18.01 -3.02
C SER A 511 -56.72 -19.17 -2.71
N LYS A 512 -56.73 -19.68 -1.47
CA LYS A 512 -57.64 -20.73 -1.01
C LYS A 512 -59.09 -20.27 -0.97
N LEU A 513 -59.35 -18.99 -0.61
CA LEU A 513 -60.70 -18.42 -0.64
C LEU A 513 -61.27 -18.26 -2.04
N ALA A 514 -60.43 -18.21 -3.05
CA ALA A 514 -60.79 -18.10 -4.45
C ALA A 514 -61.03 -19.48 -5.12
N GLU A 515 -60.82 -20.62 -4.42
CA GLU A 515 -61.01 -21.96 -4.98
C GLU A 515 -62.48 -22.17 -5.42
N GLY A 516 -62.65 -22.54 -6.67
CA GLY A 516 -63.96 -22.72 -7.32
C GLY A 516 -64.48 -21.52 -8.11
N THR A 517 -63.77 -20.43 -8.21
CA THR A 517 -64.15 -19.25 -8.98
C THR A 517 -63.13 -18.96 -10.11
N SER A 518 -63.56 -18.13 -11.10
CA SER A 518 -62.64 -17.67 -12.16
C SER A 518 -61.45 -16.88 -11.60
N ALA A 519 -61.63 -16.26 -10.44
CA ALA A 519 -60.57 -15.53 -9.71
C ALA A 519 -59.44 -16.45 -9.18
N ALA A 520 -59.74 -17.75 -8.96
CA ALA A 520 -58.74 -18.73 -8.47
C ALA A 520 -57.58 -18.91 -9.44
N ILE A 521 -57.83 -18.91 -10.74
CA ILE A 521 -56.78 -19.04 -11.74
C ILE A 521 -55.83 -17.85 -11.69
N TYR A 522 -56.37 -16.63 -11.62
CA TYR A 522 -55.56 -15.43 -11.54
C TYR A 522 -54.77 -15.33 -10.22
N ALA A 523 -55.36 -15.77 -9.11
CA ALA A 523 -54.68 -15.81 -7.81
C ALA A 523 -53.50 -16.80 -7.83
N LYS A 524 -53.70 -18.03 -8.35
CA LYS A 524 -52.62 -19.00 -8.51
C LYS A 524 -51.53 -18.52 -9.47
N THR A 525 -51.93 -17.89 -10.59
CA THR A 525 -50.98 -17.33 -11.56
C THR A 525 -50.10 -16.23 -10.91
N ALA A 526 -50.72 -15.30 -10.17
CA ALA A 526 -49.96 -14.26 -9.47
C ALA A 526 -48.99 -14.83 -8.43
N LEU A 527 -49.39 -15.85 -7.68
CA LEU A 527 -48.56 -16.54 -6.71
C LEU A 527 -47.34 -17.22 -7.37
N ILE A 528 -47.59 -17.98 -8.46
CA ILE A 528 -46.52 -18.68 -9.20
C ILE A 528 -45.52 -17.68 -9.79
N ILE A 529 -45.98 -16.61 -10.44
CA ILE A 529 -45.13 -15.59 -11.05
C ILE A 529 -44.27 -14.93 -9.94
N ARG A 530 -44.83 -14.68 -8.77
CA ARG A 530 -44.09 -14.11 -7.64
C ARG A 530 -43.05 -15.09 -7.11
N GLN A 531 -43.36 -16.36 -6.95
CA GLN A 531 -42.41 -17.41 -6.55
C GLN A 531 -41.23 -17.49 -7.53
N ILE A 532 -41.52 -17.38 -8.84
CA ILE A 532 -40.48 -17.34 -9.87
C ILE A 532 -39.62 -16.09 -9.73
N SER A 533 -40.22 -14.92 -9.50
CA SER A 533 -39.50 -13.67 -9.26
C SER A 533 -38.56 -13.79 -8.06
N ASP A 534 -39.04 -14.35 -6.94
CA ASP A 534 -38.24 -14.57 -5.72
C ASP A 534 -37.11 -15.59 -5.94
N ALA A 535 -37.38 -16.64 -6.75
CA ALA A 535 -36.36 -17.61 -7.15
C ALA A 535 -35.24 -16.95 -7.96
N PHE A 536 -35.56 -16.06 -8.91
CA PHE A 536 -34.55 -15.30 -9.65
C PHE A 536 -33.73 -14.38 -8.73
N LYS A 537 -34.36 -13.69 -7.77
CA LYS A 537 -33.65 -12.86 -6.78
C LYS A 537 -32.66 -13.69 -5.95
N THR A 538 -33.11 -14.85 -5.47
CA THR A 538 -32.28 -15.77 -4.68
C THR A 538 -31.13 -16.35 -5.51
N ALA A 539 -31.42 -16.72 -6.76
CA ALA A 539 -30.42 -17.24 -7.69
C ALA A 539 -29.33 -16.19 -7.99
N LYS A 540 -29.72 -14.92 -8.21
CA LYS A 540 -28.80 -13.79 -8.39
C LYS A 540 -27.85 -13.63 -7.19
N GLU A 541 -28.40 -13.57 -5.97
CA GLU A 541 -27.62 -13.43 -4.75
C GLU A 541 -26.68 -14.62 -4.52
N THR A 542 -27.17 -15.84 -4.77
CA THR A 542 -26.37 -17.06 -4.63
C THR A 542 -25.23 -17.12 -5.67
N ASN A 543 -25.53 -16.78 -6.93
CA ASN A 543 -24.52 -16.78 -7.99
C ASN A 543 -23.43 -15.73 -7.73
N LYS A 544 -23.83 -14.53 -7.27
CA LYS A 544 -22.89 -13.50 -6.85
C LYS A 544 -21.95 -13.99 -5.74
N LYS A 545 -22.50 -14.58 -4.67
CA LYS A 545 -21.70 -15.11 -3.57
C LYS A 545 -20.74 -16.21 -4.03
N ARG A 546 -21.22 -17.14 -4.86
CA ARG A 546 -20.34 -18.18 -5.43
C ARG A 546 -19.19 -17.61 -6.23
N LEU A 547 -19.44 -16.57 -7.03
CA LEU A 547 -18.39 -15.95 -7.81
C LEU A 547 -17.37 -15.23 -6.92
N LEU A 548 -17.85 -14.49 -5.91
CA LEU A 548 -16.94 -13.83 -4.95
C LEU A 548 -16.05 -14.83 -4.20
N HIS A 549 -16.62 -15.95 -3.76
CA HIS A 549 -15.84 -17.04 -3.15
C HIS A 549 -14.84 -17.66 -4.14
N ALA A 550 -15.26 -17.92 -5.38
CA ALA A 550 -14.36 -18.45 -6.40
C ALA A 550 -13.20 -17.48 -6.69
N ILE A 551 -13.46 -16.18 -6.72
CA ILE A 551 -12.39 -15.16 -6.86
C ILE A 551 -11.49 -15.19 -5.63
N GLU A 552 -12.03 -15.30 -4.42
CA GLU A 552 -11.25 -15.39 -3.18
C GLU A 552 -10.31 -16.62 -3.20
N ASP A 553 -10.86 -17.80 -3.51
CA ASP A 553 -10.10 -19.06 -3.56
C ASP A 553 -8.99 -19.00 -4.61
N GLU A 554 -9.30 -18.60 -5.83
CA GLU A 554 -8.31 -18.47 -6.90
C GLU A 554 -7.27 -17.37 -6.61
N SER A 555 -7.68 -16.26 -6.00
CA SER A 555 -6.73 -15.22 -5.58
C SER A 555 -5.72 -15.73 -4.57
N ASN A 556 -6.13 -16.60 -3.65
CA ASN A 556 -5.23 -17.21 -2.69
C ASN A 556 -4.26 -18.20 -3.34
N ILE A 557 -4.71 -18.96 -4.34
CA ILE A 557 -3.83 -19.82 -5.14
C ILE A 557 -2.76 -19.00 -5.88
N PHE A 558 -3.14 -17.85 -6.46
CA PHE A 558 -2.17 -16.97 -7.11
C PHE A 558 -1.27 -16.26 -6.10
N LEU A 559 -1.79 -15.85 -4.94
CA LEU A 559 -0.99 -15.24 -3.88
C LEU A 559 0.10 -16.21 -3.41
N GLU A 560 -0.22 -17.47 -3.19
CA GLU A 560 0.75 -18.50 -2.79
C GLU A 560 1.84 -18.69 -3.85
N LYS A 561 1.47 -18.72 -5.14
CA LYS A 561 2.42 -18.88 -6.25
C LYS A 561 3.32 -17.65 -6.45
N LEU A 562 2.78 -16.44 -6.28
CA LEU A 562 3.51 -15.17 -6.45
C LEU A 562 4.29 -14.75 -5.20
N ASN A 563 4.12 -15.46 -4.09
CA ASN A 563 4.69 -15.09 -2.79
C ASN A 563 5.20 -16.32 -2.01
N SER A 564 5.79 -17.29 -2.73
CA SER A 564 6.15 -18.60 -2.20
C SER A 564 7.13 -18.54 -1.02
N ASN A 565 8.02 -17.57 -0.98
CA ASN A 565 9.12 -17.44 -0.02
C ASN A 565 8.97 -16.28 0.97
N ASP A 566 7.82 -15.61 1.00
CA ASP A 566 7.64 -14.38 1.76
C ASP A 566 6.41 -14.48 2.70
N PHE A 567 5.60 -13.45 2.74
CA PHE A 567 4.44 -13.31 3.58
C PHE A 567 3.42 -14.46 3.41
N LYS A 568 3.04 -15.10 4.52
CA LYS A 568 1.99 -16.13 4.58
C LYS A 568 0.72 -15.55 5.18
N GLY A 569 -0.16 -15.07 4.34
CA GLY A 569 -1.49 -14.59 4.70
C GLY A 569 -2.48 -14.97 3.62
N THR A 570 -3.72 -14.50 3.76
CA THR A 570 -4.81 -14.82 2.85
C THR A 570 -5.50 -13.56 2.33
N ILE A 571 -6.00 -13.63 1.10
CA ILE A 571 -6.90 -12.62 0.55
C ILE A 571 -8.32 -13.03 0.95
N ARG A 572 -9.08 -12.06 1.47
CA ARG A 572 -10.51 -12.20 1.73
C ARG A 572 -11.29 -11.21 0.89
N ILE A 573 -12.42 -11.63 0.38
CA ILE A 573 -13.36 -10.75 -0.31
C ILE A 573 -14.49 -10.44 0.64
N LEU A 574 -14.47 -9.23 1.21
CA LEU A 574 -15.51 -8.76 2.12
C LEU A 574 -16.64 -8.15 1.32
N GLU A 575 -17.83 -8.74 1.41
CA GLU A 575 -19.06 -8.16 0.86
C GLU A 575 -19.57 -7.09 1.83
N LYS A 576 -19.71 -5.86 1.35
CA LYS A 576 -20.31 -4.77 2.11
C LYS A 576 -21.82 -4.87 2.06
N ALA A 577 -22.49 -4.24 3.03
CA ALA A 577 -23.94 -4.23 3.16
C ALA A 577 -24.68 -3.73 1.90
N ASN A 578 -24.05 -2.85 1.10
CA ASN A 578 -24.58 -2.34 -0.17
C ASN A 578 -24.31 -3.26 -1.39
N GLY A 579 -23.80 -4.46 -1.15
CA GLY A 579 -23.47 -5.42 -2.19
C GLY A 579 -22.19 -5.14 -2.97
N GLN A 580 -21.39 -4.17 -2.51
CA GLN A 580 -20.03 -3.93 -3.01
C GLN A 580 -19.08 -4.95 -2.39
N GLY A 581 -18.05 -5.35 -3.15
CA GLY A 581 -16.98 -6.23 -2.64
C GLY A 581 -15.67 -5.48 -2.48
N GLU A 582 -14.88 -5.88 -1.50
CA GLU A 582 -13.53 -5.37 -1.26
C GLU A 582 -12.58 -6.53 -1.05
N ALA A 583 -11.50 -6.58 -1.85
CA ALA A 583 -10.42 -7.51 -1.60
C ALA A 583 -9.52 -6.94 -0.50
N VAL A 584 -9.32 -7.70 0.55
CA VAL A 584 -8.47 -7.34 1.70
C VAL A 584 -7.44 -8.41 1.96
N LEU A 585 -6.26 -7.99 2.42
CA LEU A 585 -5.20 -8.90 2.82
C LEU A 585 -5.30 -9.18 4.32
N MET A 586 -5.32 -10.44 4.71
CA MET A 586 -5.42 -10.90 6.09
C MET A 586 -4.13 -11.60 6.49
N ASN A 587 -3.73 -11.41 7.73
CA ASN A 587 -2.63 -12.14 8.35
C ASN A 587 -3.11 -13.54 8.81
N ASN A 588 -2.19 -14.41 9.24
CA ASN A 588 -2.49 -15.78 9.71
C ASN A 588 -3.42 -15.82 10.94
N ASP A 589 -3.46 -14.76 11.73
CA ASP A 589 -4.36 -14.58 12.87
C ASP A 589 -5.73 -13.97 12.50
N ASN A 590 -6.06 -13.91 11.19
CA ASN A 590 -7.25 -13.26 10.65
C ASN A 590 -7.36 -11.75 10.95
N THR A 591 -6.26 -11.08 11.25
CA THR A 591 -6.23 -9.62 11.33
C THR A 591 -5.98 -9.02 9.95
N ARG A 592 -6.67 -7.92 9.64
CA ARG A 592 -6.50 -7.21 8.36
C ARG A 592 -5.18 -6.46 8.33
N ILE A 593 -4.46 -6.57 7.23
CA ILE A 593 -3.28 -5.76 6.94
C ILE A 593 -3.71 -4.54 6.14
N PHE A 594 -3.53 -3.37 6.72
CA PHE A 594 -3.98 -2.12 6.10
C PHE A 594 -2.94 -1.49 5.18
N ASN A 595 -1.66 -1.58 5.52
CA ASN A 595 -0.56 -0.99 4.75
C ASN A 595 0.52 -2.04 4.44
N PRO A 596 0.27 -2.96 3.51
CA PRO A 596 1.33 -3.83 3.02
C PRO A 596 2.41 -2.99 2.31
N ASN A 597 3.66 -3.45 2.33
CA ASN A 597 4.71 -2.83 1.51
C ASN A 597 4.32 -2.88 0.03
N THR A 598 4.94 -2.04 -0.81
CA THR A 598 4.56 -1.89 -2.23
C THR A 598 4.60 -3.22 -2.97
N ALA A 599 5.64 -4.04 -2.77
CA ALA A 599 5.76 -5.33 -3.43
C ALA A 599 4.64 -6.31 -3.04
N LEU A 600 4.31 -6.41 -1.75
CA LEU A 600 3.20 -7.25 -1.26
C LEU A 600 1.85 -6.73 -1.74
N ARG A 601 1.68 -5.39 -1.78
CA ARG A 601 0.48 -4.75 -2.30
C ARG A 601 0.27 -5.10 -3.77
N THR A 602 1.29 -4.92 -4.60
CA THR A 602 1.29 -5.30 -6.01
C THR A 602 0.98 -6.78 -6.17
N THR A 603 1.62 -7.63 -5.38
CA THR A 603 1.41 -9.09 -5.44
C THR A 603 -0.03 -9.48 -5.16
N TYR A 604 -0.66 -8.97 -4.08
CA TYR A 604 -2.03 -9.37 -3.77
C TYR A 604 -3.04 -8.81 -4.78
N LEU A 605 -2.86 -7.59 -5.28
CA LEU A 605 -3.73 -7.00 -6.30
C LEU A 605 -3.62 -7.75 -7.64
N MET A 606 -2.41 -8.15 -8.03
CA MET A 606 -2.17 -9.02 -9.18
C MET A 606 -2.83 -10.40 -9.01
N SER A 607 -2.78 -10.96 -7.80
CA SER A 607 -3.43 -12.23 -7.52
C SER A 607 -4.94 -12.17 -7.74
N VAL A 608 -5.59 -11.08 -7.31
CA VAL A 608 -7.02 -10.83 -7.55
C VAL A 608 -7.31 -10.66 -9.05
N LEU A 609 -6.47 -9.89 -9.75
CA LEU A 609 -6.61 -9.67 -11.19
C LEU A 609 -6.50 -10.99 -11.98
N PHE A 610 -5.51 -11.83 -11.66
CA PHE A 610 -5.32 -13.13 -12.33
C PHE A 610 -6.45 -14.11 -12.03
N ALA A 611 -6.96 -14.11 -10.80
CA ALA A 611 -8.13 -14.91 -10.42
C ALA A 611 -9.36 -14.53 -11.24
N ILE A 612 -9.66 -13.23 -11.35
CA ILE A 612 -10.75 -12.71 -12.18
C ILE A 612 -10.52 -13.09 -13.64
N GLY A 613 -9.28 -12.91 -14.12
CA GLY A 613 -8.89 -13.28 -15.47
C GLY A 613 -9.12 -14.76 -15.79
N LYS A 614 -8.71 -15.66 -14.90
CA LYS A 614 -8.89 -17.10 -15.05
C LYS A 614 -10.37 -17.48 -15.06
N LEU A 615 -11.13 -17.04 -14.08
CA LEU A 615 -12.56 -17.35 -13.95
C LEU A 615 -13.41 -16.78 -15.10
N SER A 616 -13.02 -15.64 -15.68
CA SER A 616 -13.69 -15.09 -16.86
C SER A 616 -13.46 -15.95 -18.11
N GLY A 617 -12.27 -16.51 -18.29
CA GLY A 617 -11.93 -17.40 -19.42
C GLY A 617 -12.66 -18.74 -19.39
N GLU A 618 -12.83 -19.35 -18.21
CA GLU A 618 -13.52 -20.62 -18.04
C GLU A 618 -15.02 -20.57 -18.36
N ARG A 619 -15.62 -19.36 -18.32
CA ARG A 619 -17.07 -19.16 -18.58
C ARG A 619 -17.40 -18.72 -20.02
N ASP A 620 -16.46 -18.77 -20.93
CA ASP A 620 -16.64 -18.73 -22.38
C ASP A 620 -17.15 -17.43 -23.02
N LYS A 621 -17.09 -16.26 -22.38
CA LYS A 621 -17.75 -15.10 -23.03
C LYS A 621 -16.97 -13.81 -23.19
N SER A 622 -15.84 -13.64 -22.52
CA SER A 622 -15.08 -12.38 -22.68
C SER A 622 -13.63 -12.50 -22.20
N GLU A 623 -12.80 -13.17 -22.97
CA GLU A 623 -11.36 -13.07 -22.79
C GLU A 623 -10.90 -11.70 -23.24
N PHE A 624 -10.25 -10.95 -22.32
CA PHE A 624 -9.61 -9.67 -22.62
C PHE A 624 -8.12 -9.80 -22.37
N PRO A 625 -7.27 -9.20 -23.23
CA PRO A 625 -5.84 -9.16 -23.00
C PRO A 625 -5.51 -8.29 -21.78
N LEU A 626 -4.42 -8.62 -21.07
CA LEU A 626 -3.87 -7.80 -20.00
C LEU A 626 -2.63 -7.08 -20.54
N ILE A 627 -2.55 -5.76 -20.35
CA ILE A 627 -1.45 -4.92 -20.82
C ILE A 627 -0.86 -4.18 -19.62
N PHE A 628 0.42 -4.37 -19.37
CA PHE A 628 1.13 -3.78 -18.25
C PHE A 628 2.33 -2.94 -18.70
N ASP A 629 2.47 -1.74 -18.16
CA ASP A 629 3.71 -0.95 -18.24
C ASP A 629 4.43 -1.03 -16.88
N ALA A 630 5.56 -1.73 -16.85
CA ALA A 630 6.44 -1.90 -15.70
C ALA A 630 5.76 -2.38 -14.38
N PRO A 631 5.04 -3.51 -14.39
CA PRO A 631 4.27 -3.97 -13.23
C PRO A 631 5.12 -4.50 -12.06
N THR A 632 6.41 -4.76 -12.28
CA THR A 632 7.33 -5.43 -11.34
C THR A 632 8.40 -4.48 -10.81
N SER A 633 8.19 -3.17 -10.86
CA SER A 633 9.22 -2.19 -10.51
C SER A 633 9.66 -2.23 -9.05
N SER A 634 8.81 -2.74 -8.15
CA SER A 634 9.09 -2.93 -6.72
C SER A 634 9.56 -4.34 -6.35
N PHE A 635 9.64 -5.26 -7.31
CA PHE A 635 9.98 -6.66 -7.05
C PHE A 635 11.50 -6.84 -6.99
N THR A 636 11.92 -7.82 -6.19
CA THR A 636 13.28 -8.38 -6.25
C THR A 636 13.40 -9.32 -7.45
N ASP A 637 14.61 -9.62 -7.90
CA ASP A 637 14.85 -10.53 -9.04
C ASP A 637 14.20 -11.91 -8.85
N ALA A 638 14.24 -12.46 -7.63
CA ALA A 638 13.61 -13.74 -7.32
C ALA A 638 12.07 -13.67 -7.47
N LYS A 639 11.45 -12.63 -6.92
CA LYS A 639 10.00 -12.41 -6.99
C LYS A 639 9.54 -12.11 -8.41
N GLU A 640 10.34 -11.43 -9.16
CA GLU A 640 10.10 -11.17 -10.57
C GLU A 640 10.11 -12.45 -11.41
N SER A 641 11.07 -13.34 -11.17
CA SER A 641 11.13 -14.66 -11.84
C SER A 641 9.89 -15.49 -11.51
N GLU A 642 9.43 -15.50 -10.25
CA GLU A 642 8.17 -16.15 -9.85
C GLU A 642 6.96 -15.56 -10.61
N PHE A 643 6.89 -14.25 -10.71
CA PHE A 643 5.83 -13.53 -11.44
C PHE A 643 5.78 -13.95 -12.92
N PHE A 644 6.89 -13.92 -13.64
CA PHE A 644 6.93 -14.34 -15.03
C PHE A 644 6.62 -15.82 -15.22
N ASN A 645 7.04 -16.70 -14.31
CA ASN A 645 6.69 -18.10 -14.33
C ASN A 645 5.17 -18.34 -14.13
N VAL A 646 4.53 -17.57 -13.28
CA VAL A 646 3.07 -17.64 -13.09
C VAL A 646 2.34 -17.15 -14.32
N ILE A 647 2.75 -15.99 -14.89
CA ILE A 647 2.11 -15.41 -16.06
C ILE A 647 2.27 -16.28 -17.30
N SER A 648 3.43 -16.90 -17.52
CA SER A 648 3.66 -17.77 -18.68
C SER A 648 2.74 -18.99 -18.69
N LYS A 649 2.18 -19.37 -17.53
CA LYS A 649 1.22 -20.48 -17.36
C LYS A 649 -0.25 -20.02 -17.39
N LEU A 650 -0.48 -18.71 -17.48
CA LEU A 650 -1.85 -18.20 -17.68
C LEU A 650 -2.27 -18.46 -19.11
N ASN A 651 -3.41 -19.16 -19.28
CA ASN A 651 -4.04 -19.38 -20.58
C ASN A 651 -4.71 -18.08 -21.07
N LYS A 652 -3.96 -16.97 -21.09
CA LYS A 652 -4.45 -15.64 -21.41
C LYS A 652 -3.39 -14.81 -22.09
N GLN A 653 -3.80 -13.96 -23.02
CA GLN A 653 -2.86 -13.02 -23.62
C GLN A 653 -2.48 -11.94 -22.63
N VAL A 654 -1.17 -11.80 -22.41
CA VAL A 654 -0.58 -10.78 -21.54
C VAL A 654 0.53 -10.06 -22.32
N VAL A 655 0.48 -8.75 -22.36
CA VAL A 655 1.52 -7.88 -22.93
C VAL A 655 2.18 -7.12 -21.80
N ILE A 656 3.47 -7.31 -21.61
CA ILE A 656 4.24 -6.64 -20.56
C ILE A 656 5.35 -5.81 -21.18
N VAL A 657 5.34 -4.53 -20.84
CA VAL A 657 6.42 -3.60 -21.18
C VAL A 657 7.32 -3.48 -19.95
N THR A 658 8.59 -3.84 -20.05
CA THR A 658 9.49 -3.92 -18.90
C THR A 658 10.95 -3.58 -19.24
N LYS A 659 11.76 -3.31 -18.19
CA LYS A 659 13.22 -3.23 -18.25
C LYS A 659 13.94 -4.43 -17.62
N SER A 660 13.21 -5.33 -17.02
CA SER A 660 13.69 -6.35 -16.08
C SER A 660 14.61 -7.42 -16.69
N PHE A 661 14.63 -7.51 -18.00
CA PHE A 661 15.49 -8.43 -18.76
C PHE A 661 16.76 -7.75 -19.31
N LEU A 662 17.11 -6.58 -18.77
CA LEU A 662 18.30 -5.86 -19.12
C LEU A 662 19.29 -5.90 -17.95
N LYS A 663 20.58 -6.06 -18.28
CA LYS A 663 21.69 -6.00 -17.32
C LYS A 663 22.79 -5.07 -17.82
N GLU A 664 23.51 -4.46 -16.90
CA GLU A 664 24.73 -3.72 -17.25
C GLU A 664 25.87 -4.71 -17.49
N SER A 665 26.55 -4.55 -18.61
CA SER A 665 27.80 -5.26 -18.90
C SER A 665 28.96 -4.69 -18.08
N ALA A 666 30.09 -5.39 -18.03
CA ALA A 666 31.31 -4.89 -17.38
C ALA A 666 31.85 -3.58 -17.98
N THR A 667 31.39 -3.23 -19.20
CA THR A 667 31.71 -1.97 -19.88
C THR A 667 30.72 -0.84 -19.63
N GLY A 668 29.69 -1.07 -18.80
CA GLY A 668 28.61 -0.10 -18.53
C GLY A 668 27.54 -0.01 -19.61
N GLU A 669 27.58 -0.88 -20.62
CA GLU A 669 26.54 -0.96 -21.64
C GLU A 669 25.36 -1.80 -21.16
N VAL A 670 24.14 -1.35 -21.49
CA VAL A 670 22.91 -2.09 -21.16
C VAL A 670 22.67 -3.15 -22.22
N VAL A 671 22.81 -4.40 -21.83
CA VAL A 671 22.65 -5.57 -22.70
C VAL A 671 21.46 -6.43 -22.26
N LEU A 672 20.91 -7.21 -23.19
CA LEU A 672 19.84 -8.14 -22.91
C LEU A 672 20.36 -9.31 -22.05
N ASP A 673 19.63 -9.68 -21.01
CA ASP A 673 19.90 -10.91 -20.25
C ASP A 673 19.32 -12.11 -20.98
N GLN A 674 20.13 -12.66 -21.92
CA GLN A 674 19.69 -13.75 -22.79
C GLN A 674 19.24 -14.97 -22.01
N ALA A 675 19.89 -15.29 -20.88
CA ALA A 675 19.52 -16.42 -20.04
C ALA A 675 18.10 -16.30 -19.51
N LYS A 676 17.72 -15.11 -18.99
CA LYS A 676 16.35 -14.85 -18.53
C LYS A 676 15.34 -14.87 -19.69
N VAL A 677 15.71 -14.38 -20.86
CA VAL A 677 14.83 -14.37 -22.05
C VAL A 677 14.58 -15.79 -22.57
N ASP A 678 15.57 -16.64 -22.56
CA ASP A 678 15.45 -18.02 -23.03
C ASP A 678 14.49 -18.87 -22.17
N GLU A 679 14.36 -18.55 -20.87
CA GLU A 679 13.41 -19.19 -19.95
C GLU A 679 11.94 -18.82 -20.23
N ILE A 680 11.68 -17.70 -20.93
CA ILE A 680 10.32 -17.23 -21.20
C ILE A 680 9.72 -17.98 -22.38
N SER A 681 8.53 -18.55 -22.17
CA SER A 681 7.69 -19.07 -23.25
C SER A 681 6.78 -17.95 -23.75
N GLY A 682 7.05 -17.36 -24.93
CA GLY A 682 6.27 -16.28 -25.51
C GLY A 682 7.08 -15.42 -26.44
N ARG A 683 6.43 -14.43 -27.07
CA ARG A 683 7.11 -13.48 -27.96
C ARG A 683 7.86 -12.42 -27.17
N VAL A 684 9.04 -12.07 -27.66
CA VAL A 684 9.90 -11.08 -27.04
C VAL A 684 10.35 -10.06 -28.07
N PHE A 685 10.03 -8.81 -27.81
CA PHE A 685 10.48 -7.66 -28.60
C PHE A 685 11.47 -6.85 -27.77
N ARG A 686 12.50 -6.35 -28.42
CA ARG A 686 13.40 -5.34 -27.89
C ARG A 686 13.12 -4.01 -28.56
N ILE A 687 12.98 -2.98 -27.78
CA ILE A 687 12.90 -1.60 -28.23
C ILE A 687 14.13 -0.84 -27.76
N GLU A 688 14.73 -0.08 -28.64
CA GLU A 688 15.97 0.65 -28.40
C GLU A 688 15.93 2.03 -29.03
N LYS A 689 16.64 2.98 -28.45
CA LYS A 689 16.93 4.25 -29.10
C LYS A 689 17.96 4.04 -30.23
N LYS A 690 17.68 4.58 -31.41
CA LYS A 690 18.66 4.56 -32.52
C LYS A 690 19.92 5.36 -32.18
N LYS A 691 19.77 6.46 -31.42
CA LYS A 691 20.85 7.34 -30.95
C LYS A 691 20.53 7.80 -29.53
N PRO A 692 21.52 8.20 -28.70
CA PRO A 692 21.25 8.83 -27.41
C PRO A 692 20.31 10.02 -27.57
N PHE A 693 19.46 10.23 -26.58
CA PHE A 693 18.53 11.35 -26.54
C PHE A 693 19.32 12.68 -26.46
N ASP A 694 19.00 13.61 -27.36
CA ASP A 694 19.54 14.96 -27.37
C ASP A 694 18.35 15.93 -27.36
N ASP A 695 18.18 16.65 -26.27
CA ASP A 695 17.09 17.62 -26.07
C ASP A 695 17.19 18.83 -27.02
N LYS A 696 18.38 19.11 -27.56
CA LYS A 696 18.63 20.16 -28.55
C LYS A 696 18.41 19.70 -30.01
N LYS A 697 18.33 18.38 -30.23
CA LYS A 697 18.14 17.76 -31.55
C LYS A 697 17.02 16.73 -31.51
N LEU A 698 15.80 17.20 -31.32
CA LEU A 698 14.62 16.35 -31.20
C LEU A 698 14.38 15.40 -32.38
N GLY A 699 14.87 15.72 -33.56
CA GLY A 699 14.86 14.84 -34.74
C GLY A 699 15.77 13.61 -34.64
N THR A 700 16.59 13.51 -33.58
CA THR A 700 17.37 12.29 -33.33
C THR A 700 16.54 11.21 -32.61
N ILE A 701 15.39 11.57 -32.08
CA ILE A 701 14.53 10.66 -31.29
C ILE A 701 13.89 9.64 -32.23
N GLN A 702 14.33 8.39 -32.12
CA GLN A 702 13.75 7.28 -32.85
C GLN A 702 13.87 5.99 -32.05
N THR A 703 12.74 5.31 -31.86
CA THR A 703 12.68 3.95 -31.35
C THR A 703 12.84 2.96 -32.49
N ILE A 704 13.64 1.92 -32.29
CA ILE A 704 13.78 0.78 -33.20
C ILE A 704 13.20 -0.44 -32.44
N ILE A 705 12.50 -1.27 -33.23
CA ILE A 705 11.90 -2.52 -32.72
C ILE A 705 12.68 -3.67 -33.39
N SER A 706 13.06 -4.65 -32.58
CA SER A 706 13.55 -5.95 -33.01
C SER A 706 12.81 -7.07 -32.32
N GLN A 707 12.34 -8.04 -33.06
CA GLN A 707 11.82 -9.27 -32.49
C GLN A 707 13.00 -10.17 -32.13
N ILE A 708 13.05 -10.59 -30.87
CA ILE A 708 14.13 -11.43 -30.34
C ILE A 708 13.71 -12.91 -30.33
N LYS A 709 12.43 -13.17 -30.04
CA LYS A 709 11.87 -14.52 -29.95
C LYS A 709 10.45 -14.56 -30.52
#